data_3c1a72abf13235008ee671f479ec4f88
#
_entry.id   3c1a72abf13235008ee671f479ec4f88
#
_cell.length_a   1.000
_cell.length_b   1.000
_cell.length_c   1.000
_cell.angle_alpha   90.00
_cell.angle_beta   90.00
_cell.angle_gamma   90.00
#
_symmetry.space_group_name_H-M   'P 1'
#
loop_
_entity.id
_entity.type
_entity.pdbx_description
1 polymer ?
#
loop_
_entity_poly.entity_id
_entity_poly.type
_entity_poly.pdbx_seq_one_letter_code
_entity_poly.pdbx_strand_id
1 'polypeptide(L)'
;MNMFLKKTNSSYIAILLLVIGYVFFDYIFHFNSSIITLGGDGLKNYYCFLNHAMHGYGFHYTGMHYPFGDHVIYTDNEPLFSVPLSYLVHHFHLGIGFVNFIFFESIALSYFLASYYCFLFLNEYKVPKWLSTIAALLIVLLSPQLLRTQAHYGLSFAHIIPMWLYFILNFCKTSKKQYLLYLLLLNFTASFLHLYFAGLLLLMSLSFALVYYFLIKENKIRTLLAINAIPVLVLGFVKVFLYFTDPILDRPTNPGGHLAYKTNFIDLIADPFSTIIDFFQDKGLIAHVNDVTEGLCYLGIIPMVSLVFLAFYYAFQMLIHKKFSSFRNIETAFFLSALLLLLFAMGLHLTIGIDRLFHYAPFLKQFRSLGRFSWYFYYVATLLAVVGISKIAQTQWVPKKASAVLLLLGCMIWLVDANGRILYMKQNAAVYNSNYTYFHRIGEPSWESFLNAKGYSKKDFQCIAAVPFIHVGSDKIWREGVVTNTWMLSKNAIIGYELGLPMMNALLARASWSQSFEQVKFDAGYFVDHTLLKKLPNTKSILVLRLKEENIITPDQQWLLNACDSLGFFDEVYVYRLSVATYLQQQQKLIDSCIRTSNTQNPFYYLNEFEQASAKGINGKAFAWQDYTKDTVLARISVKQLDTTVLNEFSIWIDYTKDNLKYPYYAICFYNSNDEQIQQVDVNAKTADDSWNGWYRAKTFFSVPSSTAYVLIKIMPSDCNNFIAMDRLEIRPINYNRVDSLNATYFILNNHILSNDYRR
;
A
#
# COMPACT_ATOMS: atom_id res chain seq x y z
N MET A 1 -9.53 22.58 29.64
CA MET A 1 -10.94 22.80 29.29
C MET A 1 -11.32 24.28 29.20
N ASN A 2 -10.76 25.19 30.02
CA ASN A 2 -11.04 26.65 29.92
C ASN A 2 -10.47 27.38 28.67
N MET A 3 -9.75 26.69 27.77
CA MET A 3 -9.22 27.24 26.52
C MET A 3 -10.23 27.09 25.35
N PHE A 4 -11.28 26.27 25.51
CA PHE A 4 -12.22 25.93 24.44
C PHE A 4 -13.35 26.96 24.25
N LEU A 5 -13.67 27.80 25.23
CA LEU A 5 -14.90 28.60 25.19
C LEU A 5 -14.68 30.07 25.58
N LYS A 6 -13.92 30.84 24.81
CA LYS A 6 -14.23 32.26 24.73
C LYS A 6 -15.51 32.39 23.87
N LYS A 7 -16.56 32.95 24.44
CA LYS A 7 -17.91 33.14 23.83
C LYS A 7 -17.93 33.64 22.37
N THR A 8 -16.86 34.28 21.90
CA THR A 8 -16.67 34.82 20.54
C THR A 8 -16.19 33.81 19.48
N ASN A 9 -15.86 32.57 19.86
CA ASN A 9 -15.41 31.54 18.91
C ASN A 9 -16.45 30.42 18.73
N SER A 10 -17.46 30.32 19.58
CA SER A 10 -18.43 29.19 19.57
C SER A 10 -19.21 29.09 18.26
N SER A 11 -19.63 30.22 17.66
CA SER A 11 -20.33 30.22 16.38
C SER A 11 -19.46 29.73 15.19
N TYR A 12 -18.18 30.09 15.17
CA TYR A 12 -17.26 29.64 14.13
C TYR A 12 -16.94 28.16 14.28
N ILE A 13 -16.76 27.67 15.50
CA ILE A 13 -16.58 26.24 15.80
C ILE A 13 -17.83 25.46 15.38
N ALA A 14 -19.04 26.00 15.65
CA ALA A 14 -20.29 25.38 15.21
C ALA A 14 -20.39 25.28 13.68
N ILE A 15 -19.92 26.31 12.93
CA ILE A 15 -19.87 26.25 11.48
C ILE A 15 -18.91 25.14 11.01
N LEU A 16 -17.72 25.01 11.62
CA LEU A 16 -16.78 23.93 11.28
C LEU A 16 -17.43 22.56 11.50
N LEU A 17 -18.10 22.35 12.64
CA LEU A 17 -18.81 21.11 12.95
C LEU A 17 -19.92 20.82 11.94
N LEU A 18 -20.73 21.82 11.62
CA LEU A 18 -21.87 21.66 10.69
C LEU A 18 -21.41 21.31 9.27
N VAL A 19 -20.38 22.00 8.75
CA VAL A 19 -19.88 21.74 7.40
C VAL A 19 -19.19 20.37 7.33
N ILE A 20 -18.34 20.03 8.28
CA ILE A 20 -17.72 18.71 8.33
C ILE A 20 -18.77 17.62 8.51
N GLY A 21 -19.74 17.83 9.42
CA GLY A 21 -20.87 16.91 9.60
C GLY A 21 -21.71 16.71 8.34
N TYR A 22 -21.90 17.76 7.52
CA TYR A 22 -22.57 17.65 6.23
C TYR A 22 -21.73 16.86 5.19
N VAL A 23 -20.43 17.13 5.12
CA VAL A 23 -19.55 16.45 4.18
C VAL A 23 -19.41 14.96 4.53
N PHE A 24 -19.29 14.64 5.81
CA PHE A 24 -19.16 13.26 6.32
C PHE A 24 -20.49 12.69 6.81
N PHE A 25 -21.63 13.18 6.31
CA PHE A 25 -22.98 12.77 6.78
C PHE A 25 -23.18 11.26 6.73
N ASP A 26 -22.77 10.61 5.63
CA ASP A 26 -22.92 9.16 5.47
C ASP A 26 -22.02 8.38 6.44
N TYR A 27 -20.86 8.89 6.79
CA TYR A 27 -19.97 8.28 7.78
C TYR A 27 -20.60 8.35 9.19
N ILE A 28 -21.23 9.49 9.52
CA ILE A 28 -21.77 9.76 10.86
C ILE A 28 -23.12 9.06 11.09
N PHE A 29 -23.99 9.06 10.10
CA PHE A 29 -25.38 8.59 10.28
C PHE A 29 -25.66 7.25 9.58
N HIS A 30 -24.85 6.86 8.61
CA HIS A 30 -25.03 5.62 7.85
C HIS A 30 -23.86 4.66 8.01
N PHE A 31 -23.11 4.73 9.10
CA PHE A 31 -21.89 3.93 9.33
C PHE A 31 -22.11 2.41 9.24
N ASN A 32 -23.33 1.90 9.48
CA ASN A 32 -23.65 0.48 9.34
C ASN A 32 -23.88 0.03 7.88
N SER A 33 -24.21 0.96 7.01
CA SER A 33 -24.44 0.71 5.58
C SER A 33 -23.38 1.35 4.69
N SER A 34 -22.52 2.19 5.25
CA SER A 34 -21.42 2.82 4.50
C SER A 34 -20.36 1.79 4.20
N ILE A 35 -20.16 1.52 2.92
CA ILE A 35 -19.02 0.77 2.43
C ILE A 35 -18.23 1.71 1.56
N ILE A 36 -16.93 1.70 1.76
CA ILE A 36 -16.09 2.74 1.23
C ILE A 36 -15.47 2.34 -0.09
N THR A 37 -15.12 1.07 -0.29
CA THR A 37 -14.69 0.50 -1.58
C THR A 37 -14.90 -1.01 -1.61
N LEU A 38 -15.18 -1.54 -2.81
CA LEU A 38 -15.47 -2.97 -3.03
C LEU A 38 -14.23 -3.80 -3.36
N GLY A 39 -13.04 -3.22 -3.33
CA GLY A 39 -11.85 -3.95 -3.70
C GLY A 39 -10.55 -3.24 -3.33
N GLY A 40 -9.43 -3.87 -3.66
CA GLY A 40 -8.09 -3.33 -3.47
C GLY A 40 -7.75 -3.03 -2.01
N ASP A 41 -6.94 -2.00 -1.81
CA ASP A 41 -6.43 -1.60 -0.50
C ASP A 41 -7.54 -1.11 0.45
N GLY A 42 -8.60 -0.51 -0.06
CA GLY A 42 -9.68 0.00 0.78
C GLY A 42 -10.43 -1.11 1.49
N LEU A 43 -10.89 -2.12 0.76
CA LEU A 43 -11.55 -3.28 1.36
C LEU A 43 -10.61 -4.03 2.31
N LYS A 44 -9.37 -4.23 1.90
CA LYS A 44 -8.34 -4.91 2.72
C LYS A 44 -8.14 -4.20 4.05
N ASN A 45 -7.98 -2.88 4.04
CA ASN A 45 -7.75 -2.11 5.27
C ASN A 45 -8.96 -2.15 6.19
N TYR A 46 -10.16 -1.95 5.64
CA TYR A 46 -11.40 -2.07 6.42
C TYR A 46 -11.59 -3.49 6.99
N TYR A 47 -11.38 -4.53 6.17
CA TYR A 47 -11.46 -5.91 6.65
C TYR A 47 -10.44 -6.20 7.76
N CYS A 48 -9.18 -5.74 7.61
CA CYS A 48 -8.17 -5.93 8.65
C CYS A 48 -8.58 -5.29 9.96
N PHE A 49 -9.11 -4.06 9.92
CA PHE A 49 -9.63 -3.38 11.09
C PHE A 49 -10.81 -4.14 11.73
N LEU A 50 -11.83 -4.42 10.92
CA LEU A 50 -13.06 -5.06 11.37
C LEU A 50 -12.81 -6.47 11.93
N ASN A 51 -12.06 -7.29 11.17
CA ASN A 51 -11.77 -8.66 11.56
C ASN A 51 -10.95 -8.70 12.87
N HIS A 52 -9.94 -7.80 13.00
CA HIS A 52 -9.16 -7.74 14.23
C HIS A 52 -9.98 -7.30 15.43
N ALA A 53 -10.84 -6.28 15.27
CA ALA A 53 -11.72 -5.80 16.34
C ALA A 53 -12.75 -6.85 16.78
N MET A 54 -13.28 -7.65 15.85
CA MET A 54 -14.37 -8.61 16.11
C MET A 54 -13.87 -10.01 16.48
N HIS A 55 -12.77 -10.48 15.89
CA HIS A 55 -12.28 -11.85 16.01
C HIS A 55 -10.84 -11.95 16.49
N GLY A 56 -10.07 -10.86 16.45
CA GLY A 56 -8.67 -10.82 16.86
C GLY A 56 -8.47 -10.52 18.34
N TYR A 57 -7.19 -10.60 18.79
CA TYR A 57 -6.80 -10.27 20.16
C TYR A 57 -5.33 -9.84 20.23
N GLY A 58 -5.05 -8.75 20.96
CA GLY A 58 -3.68 -8.27 21.18
C GLY A 58 -3.04 -7.67 19.92
N PHE A 59 -1.76 -7.97 19.69
CA PHE A 59 -0.95 -7.36 18.63
C PHE A 59 -0.73 -8.27 17.43
N HIS A 60 -1.29 -9.47 17.44
CA HIS A 60 -1.20 -10.42 16.34
C HIS A 60 -2.51 -10.48 15.56
N TYR A 61 -2.43 -10.16 14.26
CA TYR A 61 -3.56 -10.20 13.33
C TYR A 61 -3.63 -11.57 12.67
N THR A 62 -4.79 -12.23 12.75
CA THR A 62 -5.00 -13.59 12.24
C THR A 62 -5.96 -13.70 11.08
N GLY A 63 -6.58 -12.60 10.63
CA GLY A 63 -7.64 -12.63 9.61
C GLY A 63 -7.18 -13.00 8.19
N MET A 64 -5.89 -12.78 7.86
CA MET A 64 -5.25 -13.17 6.60
C MET A 64 -3.94 -13.90 6.86
N HIS A 65 -3.35 -14.50 5.80
CA HIS A 65 -2.05 -15.14 5.86
C HIS A 65 -2.01 -16.34 6.83
N TYR A 66 -3.14 -17.06 6.96
CA TYR A 66 -3.20 -18.25 7.82
C TYR A 66 -2.23 -19.33 7.35
N PRO A 67 -1.50 -20.05 8.25
CA PRO A 67 -1.62 -20.02 9.70
C PRO A 67 -0.75 -18.96 10.39
N PHE A 68 0.02 -18.18 9.66
CA PHE A 68 1.03 -17.29 10.21
C PHE A 68 0.45 -16.00 10.81
N GLY A 69 -0.54 -15.40 10.13
CA GLY A 69 -1.01 -14.05 10.47
C GLY A 69 0.07 -12.99 10.22
N ASP A 70 -0.04 -11.85 10.88
CA ASP A 70 0.98 -10.79 10.87
C ASP A 70 0.85 -9.87 12.09
N HIS A 71 1.82 -8.99 12.31
CA HIS A 71 1.75 -7.99 13.37
C HIS A 71 0.83 -6.83 12.95
N VAL A 72 -0.09 -6.39 13.85
CA VAL A 72 -1.11 -5.36 13.59
C VAL A 72 -0.57 -4.05 13.01
N ILE A 73 0.66 -3.66 13.31
CA ILE A 73 1.29 -2.44 12.78
C ILE A 73 1.52 -2.51 11.25
N TYR A 74 1.65 -3.71 10.68
CA TYR A 74 1.96 -3.92 9.27
C TYR A 74 0.76 -4.30 8.41
N THR A 75 -0.43 -4.38 9.00
CA THR A 75 -1.66 -4.83 8.32
C THR A 75 -2.64 -3.70 7.99
N ASP A 76 -2.27 -2.43 8.23
CA ASP A 76 -3.09 -1.23 8.01
C ASP A 76 -4.46 -1.30 8.70
N ASN A 77 -4.49 -1.79 9.94
CA ASN A 77 -5.71 -1.94 10.73
C ASN A 77 -5.87 -0.90 11.85
N GLU A 78 -5.19 0.24 11.76
CA GLU A 78 -5.20 1.33 12.75
C GLU A 78 -5.10 0.82 14.20
N PRO A 79 -3.95 0.28 14.64
CA PRO A 79 -3.80 -0.39 15.94
C PRO A 79 -4.22 0.47 17.15
N LEU A 80 -4.16 1.80 17.02
CA LEU A 80 -4.64 2.72 18.05
C LEU A 80 -6.10 2.47 18.44
N PHE A 81 -6.93 2.06 17.49
CA PHE A 81 -8.34 1.78 17.69
C PHE A 81 -8.65 0.28 17.69
N SER A 82 -8.16 -0.47 16.69
CA SER A 82 -8.52 -1.89 16.54
C SER A 82 -8.11 -2.76 17.72
N VAL A 83 -6.94 -2.50 18.31
CA VAL A 83 -6.46 -3.28 19.47
C VAL A 83 -7.31 -3.02 20.73
N PRO A 84 -7.54 -1.78 21.21
CA PRO A 84 -8.46 -1.57 22.31
C PRO A 84 -9.87 -2.07 22.03
N LEU A 85 -10.36 -1.90 20.79
CA LEU A 85 -11.69 -2.37 20.40
C LEU A 85 -11.82 -3.89 20.51
N SER A 86 -10.79 -4.66 20.14
CA SER A 86 -10.83 -6.11 20.27
C SER A 86 -11.06 -6.55 21.72
N TYR A 87 -10.43 -5.88 22.69
CA TYR A 87 -10.68 -6.14 24.11
C TYR A 87 -12.08 -5.74 24.55
N LEU A 88 -12.57 -4.55 24.11
CA LEU A 88 -13.90 -4.06 24.45
C LEU A 88 -14.99 -4.95 23.85
N VAL A 89 -14.87 -5.33 22.60
CA VAL A 89 -15.82 -6.21 21.91
C VAL A 89 -15.94 -7.55 22.63
N HIS A 90 -14.81 -8.21 22.94
CA HIS A 90 -14.82 -9.51 23.61
C HIS A 90 -15.33 -9.43 25.05
N HIS A 91 -14.98 -8.36 25.79
CA HIS A 91 -15.40 -8.21 27.19
C HIS A 91 -16.86 -7.80 27.35
N PHE A 92 -17.34 -6.88 26.49
CA PHE A 92 -18.70 -6.33 26.57
C PHE A 92 -19.66 -6.90 25.52
N HIS A 93 -19.22 -7.85 24.68
CA HIS A 93 -20.02 -8.44 23.61
C HIS A 93 -20.60 -7.41 22.64
N LEU A 94 -19.80 -6.40 22.28
CA LEU A 94 -20.23 -5.33 21.39
C LEU A 94 -20.34 -5.82 19.95
N GLY A 95 -21.38 -5.38 19.24
CA GLY A 95 -21.61 -5.78 17.85
C GLY A 95 -20.83 -4.94 16.84
N ILE A 96 -20.87 -5.38 15.57
CA ILE A 96 -20.24 -4.71 14.41
C ILE A 96 -20.61 -3.23 14.29
N GLY A 97 -21.84 -2.85 14.63
CA GLY A 97 -22.30 -1.46 14.59
C GLY A 97 -21.46 -0.52 15.47
N PHE A 98 -21.03 -0.98 16.64
CA PHE A 98 -20.14 -0.19 17.50
C PHE A 98 -18.74 -0.06 16.89
N VAL A 99 -18.21 -1.12 16.31
CA VAL A 99 -16.90 -1.11 15.65
C VAL A 99 -16.92 -0.16 14.45
N ASN A 100 -17.95 -0.22 13.62
CA ASN A 100 -18.15 0.68 12.49
C ASN A 100 -18.30 2.14 12.94
N PHE A 101 -19.07 2.38 13.99
CA PHE A 101 -19.20 3.71 14.59
C PHE A 101 -17.84 4.30 14.93
N ILE A 102 -17.00 3.58 15.66
CA ILE A 102 -15.65 4.06 16.03
C ILE A 102 -14.79 4.31 14.80
N PHE A 103 -14.82 3.39 13.81
CA PHE A 103 -14.04 3.53 12.59
C PHE A 103 -14.40 4.81 11.82
N PHE A 104 -15.67 5.01 11.49
CA PHE A 104 -16.11 6.13 10.68
C PHE A 104 -16.07 7.47 11.42
N GLU A 105 -16.49 7.47 12.69
CA GLU A 105 -16.47 8.69 13.50
C GLU A 105 -15.06 9.19 13.81
N SER A 106 -14.09 8.29 13.97
CA SER A 106 -12.70 8.69 14.17
C SER A 106 -12.13 9.44 12.95
N ILE A 107 -12.51 9.04 11.73
CA ILE A 107 -12.15 9.74 10.50
C ILE A 107 -12.85 11.11 10.44
N ALA A 108 -14.17 11.18 10.63
CA ALA A 108 -14.92 12.44 10.61
C ALA A 108 -14.40 13.42 11.67
N LEU A 109 -14.14 12.94 12.89
CA LEU A 109 -13.53 13.72 13.96
C LEU A 109 -12.15 14.27 13.58
N SER A 110 -11.36 13.49 12.87
CA SER A 110 -10.05 13.93 12.37
C SER A 110 -10.16 15.16 11.47
N TYR A 111 -11.13 15.20 10.55
CA TYR A 111 -11.36 16.35 9.66
C TYR A 111 -11.89 17.58 10.42
N PHE A 112 -12.74 17.38 11.40
CA PHE A 112 -13.13 18.46 12.31
C PHE A 112 -11.91 19.03 13.05
N LEU A 113 -11.08 18.19 13.67
CA LEU A 113 -9.88 18.60 14.37
C LEU A 113 -8.87 19.30 13.43
N ALA A 114 -8.69 18.81 12.20
CA ALA A 114 -7.85 19.45 11.20
C ALA A 114 -8.33 20.87 10.89
N SER A 115 -9.64 21.05 10.63
CA SER A 115 -10.24 22.36 10.38
C SER A 115 -10.10 23.28 11.59
N TYR A 116 -10.31 22.75 12.79
CA TYR A 116 -10.17 23.51 14.02
C TYR A 116 -8.74 24.00 14.27
N TYR A 117 -7.73 23.15 14.05
CA TYR A 117 -6.33 23.55 14.24
C TYR A 117 -5.81 24.47 13.11
N CYS A 118 -6.30 24.34 11.87
CA CYS A 118 -6.09 25.34 10.83
C CYS A 118 -6.68 26.70 11.22
N PHE A 119 -7.93 26.72 11.72
CA PHE A 119 -8.57 27.92 12.25
C PHE A 119 -7.78 28.57 13.37
N LEU A 120 -7.32 27.78 14.35
CA LEU A 120 -6.48 28.29 15.45
C LEU A 120 -5.15 28.86 14.94
N PHE A 121 -4.49 28.15 13.99
CA PHE A 121 -3.24 28.63 13.40
C PHE A 121 -3.43 30.00 12.71
N LEU A 122 -4.47 30.15 11.91
CA LEU A 122 -4.79 31.41 11.23
C LEU A 122 -5.10 32.56 12.22
N ASN A 123 -5.81 32.24 13.30
CA ASN A 123 -6.08 33.21 14.36
C ASN A 123 -4.83 33.70 15.11
N GLU A 124 -3.79 32.88 15.24
CA GLU A 124 -2.48 33.29 15.80
C GLU A 124 -1.82 34.39 14.96
N TYR A 125 -2.18 34.51 13.67
CA TYR A 125 -1.74 35.55 12.76
C TYR A 125 -2.77 36.68 12.58
N LYS A 126 -3.80 36.74 13.42
CA LYS A 126 -4.87 37.74 13.39
C LYS A 126 -5.62 37.82 12.05
N VAL A 127 -5.71 36.72 11.33
CA VAL A 127 -6.60 36.61 10.16
C VAL A 127 -8.04 36.80 10.64
N PRO A 128 -8.91 37.57 9.91
CA PRO A 128 -10.30 37.74 10.27
C PRO A 128 -11.00 36.38 10.49
N LYS A 129 -11.77 36.23 11.58
CA LYS A 129 -12.32 34.93 11.97
C LYS A 129 -13.19 34.27 10.88
N TRP A 130 -13.99 35.06 10.16
CA TRP A 130 -14.80 34.56 9.05
C TRP A 130 -13.91 33.95 7.95
N LEU A 131 -12.81 34.63 7.59
CA LEU A 131 -11.84 34.13 6.60
C LEU A 131 -11.09 32.91 7.12
N SER A 132 -10.67 32.93 8.40
CA SER A 132 -10.04 31.78 9.05
C SER A 132 -10.94 30.53 9.00
N THR A 133 -12.25 30.69 9.20
CA THR A 133 -13.23 29.59 9.18
C THR A 133 -13.38 29.01 7.79
N ILE A 134 -13.63 29.86 6.78
CA ILE A 134 -13.80 29.40 5.39
C ILE A 134 -12.50 28.78 4.87
N ALA A 135 -11.36 29.46 5.07
CA ALA A 135 -10.07 28.95 4.61
C ALA A 135 -9.70 27.61 5.30
N ALA A 136 -9.94 27.47 6.60
CA ALA A 136 -9.67 26.23 7.32
C ALA A 136 -10.48 25.05 6.75
N LEU A 137 -11.76 25.28 6.42
CA LEU A 137 -12.61 24.28 5.76
C LEU A 137 -12.07 23.92 4.36
N LEU A 138 -11.80 24.92 3.53
CA LEU A 138 -11.34 24.69 2.16
C LEU A 138 -9.97 24.01 2.10
N ILE A 139 -9.04 24.38 2.99
CA ILE A 139 -7.74 23.70 3.13
C ILE A 139 -7.95 22.22 3.47
N VAL A 140 -8.81 21.91 4.41
CA VAL A 140 -9.01 20.52 4.85
C VAL A 140 -9.79 19.71 3.83
N LEU A 141 -10.78 20.28 3.17
CA LEU A 141 -11.59 19.62 2.15
C LEU A 141 -10.87 19.45 0.80
N LEU A 142 -9.77 20.18 0.56
CA LEU A 142 -8.85 19.94 -0.57
C LEU A 142 -7.59 19.18 -0.14
N SER A 143 -7.49 18.74 1.12
CA SER A 143 -6.27 18.05 1.57
C SER A 143 -6.06 16.73 0.81
N PRO A 144 -4.79 16.34 0.58
CA PRO A 144 -4.46 15.05 -0.03
C PRO A 144 -5.01 13.85 0.75
N GLN A 145 -5.17 14.00 2.07
CA GLN A 145 -5.73 12.96 2.94
C GLN A 145 -7.21 12.66 2.64
N LEU A 146 -7.97 13.61 2.09
CA LEU A 146 -9.38 13.36 1.74
C LEU A 146 -9.52 12.22 0.72
N LEU A 147 -8.60 12.13 -0.23
CA LEU A 147 -8.58 11.04 -1.21
C LEU A 147 -8.20 9.69 -0.58
N ARG A 148 -7.57 9.68 0.59
CA ARG A 148 -7.22 8.46 1.33
C ARG A 148 -8.40 7.84 2.06
N THR A 149 -9.49 8.57 2.24
CA THR A 149 -10.73 8.02 2.84
C THR A 149 -11.38 6.93 2.00
N GLN A 150 -10.87 6.64 0.81
CA GLN A 150 -11.41 5.60 -0.07
C GLN A 150 -10.54 4.35 -0.20
N ALA A 151 -9.28 4.40 0.25
CA ALA A 151 -8.36 3.28 0.10
C ALA A 151 -7.44 3.06 1.29
N HIS A 152 -6.83 4.12 1.81
CA HIS A 152 -5.81 4.04 2.86
C HIS A 152 -6.28 4.75 4.12
N TYR A 153 -7.25 4.17 4.83
CA TYR A 153 -7.94 4.82 5.96
C TYR A 153 -6.99 5.29 7.04
N GLY A 154 -5.99 4.51 7.43
CA GLY A 154 -4.97 4.91 8.40
C GLY A 154 -4.20 6.17 8.01
N LEU A 155 -4.16 6.53 6.72
CA LEU A 155 -3.54 7.76 6.19
C LEU A 155 -4.53 8.92 6.01
N SER A 156 -5.82 8.69 6.17
CA SER A 156 -6.86 9.73 6.03
C SER A 156 -6.92 10.71 7.20
N PHE A 157 -6.21 10.46 8.30
CA PHE A 157 -6.23 11.28 9.50
C PHE A 157 -5.58 12.66 9.27
N ALA A 158 -6.38 13.61 8.80
CA ALA A 158 -5.94 14.94 8.35
C ALA A 158 -5.46 15.86 9.49
N HIS A 159 -5.85 15.63 10.76
CA HIS A 159 -5.54 16.50 11.90
C HIS A 159 -4.06 16.56 12.28
N ILE A 160 -3.27 15.55 11.92
CA ILE A 160 -1.91 15.34 12.44
C ILE A 160 -0.98 16.52 12.08
N ILE A 161 -0.97 16.96 10.81
CA ILE A 161 -0.10 18.04 10.36
C ILE A 161 -0.56 19.41 10.89
N PRO A 162 -1.84 19.80 10.81
CA PRO A 162 -2.34 21.06 11.38
C PRO A 162 -2.09 21.18 12.90
N MET A 163 -2.29 20.08 13.66
CA MET A 163 -2.00 20.06 15.10
C MET A 163 -0.51 20.26 15.36
N TRP A 164 0.35 19.56 14.62
CA TRP A 164 1.80 19.71 14.75
C TRP A 164 2.23 21.16 14.48
N LEU A 165 1.74 21.77 13.37
CA LEU A 165 2.03 23.17 13.01
C LEU A 165 1.63 24.14 14.14
N TYR A 166 0.42 23.97 14.66
CA TYR A 166 -0.08 24.82 15.74
C TYR A 166 0.74 24.67 17.03
N PHE A 167 1.09 23.43 17.40
CA PHE A 167 1.87 23.19 18.63
C PHE A 167 3.30 23.70 18.51
N ILE A 168 3.98 23.49 17.37
CA ILE A 168 5.31 24.03 17.13
C ILE A 168 5.30 25.57 17.15
N LEU A 169 4.34 26.21 16.45
CA LEU A 169 4.20 27.66 16.44
C LEU A 169 4.09 28.21 17.86
N ASN A 170 3.21 27.63 18.67
CA ASN A 170 2.97 28.11 20.03
C ASN A 170 4.13 27.77 20.98
N PHE A 171 4.79 26.64 20.81
CA PHE A 171 6.00 26.32 21.57
C PHE A 171 7.13 27.30 21.27
N CYS A 172 7.38 27.60 20.00
CA CYS A 172 8.40 28.60 19.60
C CYS A 172 8.07 30.00 20.13
N LYS A 173 6.79 30.41 20.15
CA LYS A 173 6.35 31.72 20.66
C LYS A 173 6.41 31.84 22.19
N THR A 174 6.02 30.78 22.92
CA THR A 174 5.74 30.88 24.36
C THR A 174 6.68 30.07 25.24
N SER A 175 7.43 29.12 24.69
CA SER A 175 8.30 28.15 25.37
C SER A 175 7.56 27.32 26.45
N LYS A 176 6.21 27.21 26.40
CA LYS A 176 5.42 26.46 27.38
C LYS A 176 5.56 24.98 27.16
N LYS A 177 5.99 24.22 28.18
CA LYS A 177 6.23 22.77 28.15
C LYS A 177 4.98 21.96 27.78
N GLN A 178 3.77 22.48 28.02
CA GLN A 178 2.52 21.82 27.64
C GLN A 178 2.46 21.48 26.14
N TYR A 179 3.06 22.30 25.27
CA TYR A 179 3.08 22.02 23.83
C TYR A 179 4.02 20.86 23.47
N LEU A 180 5.10 20.64 24.26
CA LEU A 180 5.93 19.44 24.11
C LEU A 180 5.15 18.18 24.51
N LEU A 181 4.33 18.24 25.56
CA LEU A 181 3.45 17.13 25.95
C LEU A 181 2.42 16.86 24.85
N TYR A 182 1.81 17.89 24.27
CA TYR A 182 0.86 17.71 23.15
C TYR A 182 1.52 17.14 21.90
N LEU A 183 2.76 17.56 21.60
CA LEU A 183 3.55 16.98 20.51
C LEU A 183 3.91 15.52 20.80
N LEU A 184 4.24 15.16 22.03
CA LEU A 184 4.53 13.78 22.42
C LEU A 184 3.28 12.88 22.22
N LEU A 185 2.13 13.32 22.73
CA LEU A 185 0.86 12.60 22.56
C LEU A 185 0.47 12.47 21.08
N LEU A 186 0.64 13.55 20.30
CA LEU A 186 0.37 13.53 18.86
C LEU A 186 1.27 12.53 18.11
N ASN A 187 2.58 12.56 18.40
CA ASN A 187 3.53 11.64 17.76
C ASN A 187 3.23 10.18 18.14
N PHE A 188 2.88 9.93 19.41
CA PHE A 188 2.55 8.60 19.88
C PHE A 188 1.27 8.08 19.20
N THR A 189 0.16 8.83 19.26
CA THR A 189 -1.11 8.41 18.64
C THR A 189 -0.98 8.26 17.14
N ALA A 190 -0.31 9.18 16.45
CA ALA A 190 -0.09 9.12 15.02
C ALA A 190 0.72 7.87 14.60
N SER A 191 1.71 7.44 15.40
CA SER A 191 2.52 6.25 15.12
C SER A 191 1.70 4.96 15.19
N PHE A 192 0.69 4.91 16.05
CA PHE A 192 -0.23 3.76 16.19
C PHE A 192 -1.50 3.87 15.34
N LEU A 193 -1.75 5.02 14.70
CA LEU A 193 -2.71 5.12 13.60
C LEU A 193 -2.13 4.51 12.33
N HIS A 194 -0.96 4.99 11.92
CA HIS A 194 -0.23 4.46 10.79
C HIS A 194 1.25 4.82 10.91
N LEU A 195 2.13 3.81 10.83
CA LEU A 195 3.57 3.98 11.08
C LEU A 195 4.23 5.03 10.14
N TYR A 196 3.63 5.30 8.99
CA TYR A 196 4.09 6.34 8.06
C TYR A 196 4.14 7.73 8.70
N PHE A 197 3.17 8.06 9.58
CA PHE A 197 3.16 9.34 10.28
C PHE A 197 4.33 9.53 11.23
N ALA A 198 4.85 8.45 11.82
CA ALA A 198 6.06 8.53 12.65
C ALA A 198 7.25 9.07 11.86
N GLY A 199 7.47 8.56 10.64
CA GLY A 199 8.52 9.05 9.74
C GLY A 199 8.25 10.46 9.22
N LEU A 200 7.01 10.77 8.87
CA LEU A 200 6.61 12.11 8.42
C LEU A 200 6.88 13.14 9.51
N LEU A 201 6.45 12.91 10.74
CA LEU A 201 6.66 13.82 11.87
C LEU A 201 8.14 13.97 12.25
N LEU A 202 8.93 12.89 12.12
CA LEU A 202 10.39 12.98 12.31
C LEU A 202 11.01 13.91 11.26
N LEU A 203 10.73 13.70 9.97
CA LEU A 203 11.33 14.49 8.90
C LEU A 203 10.81 15.94 8.90
N MET A 204 9.56 16.19 9.27
CA MET A 204 9.02 17.53 9.49
C MET A 204 9.80 18.24 10.62
N SER A 205 10.01 17.56 11.75
CA SER A 205 10.75 18.14 12.89
C SER A 205 12.21 18.42 12.55
N LEU A 206 12.88 17.48 11.87
CA LEU A 206 14.28 17.65 11.46
C LEU A 206 14.44 18.77 10.43
N SER A 207 13.61 18.81 9.39
CA SER A 207 13.68 19.88 8.38
C SER A 207 13.38 21.26 8.96
N PHE A 208 12.36 21.35 9.83
CA PHE A 208 12.04 22.58 10.53
C PHE A 208 13.19 23.03 11.43
N ALA A 209 13.76 22.15 12.24
CA ALA A 209 14.87 22.48 13.13
C ALA A 209 16.12 22.92 12.36
N LEU A 210 16.43 22.24 11.25
CA LEU A 210 17.57 22.60 10.39
C LEU A 210 17.42 24.03 9.86
N VAL A 211 16.26 24.33 9.24
CA VAL A 211 16.00 25.65 8.68
C VAL A 211 15.93 26.72 9.77
N TYR A 212 15.24 26.44 10.86
CA TYR A 212 15.10 27.37 11.99
C TYR A 212 16.45 27.73 12.60
N TYR A 213 17.34 26.75 12.74
CA TYR A 213 18.70 26.99 13.29
C TYR A 213 19.52 27.98 12.46
N PHE A 214 19.49 27.83 11.13
CA PHE A 214 20.24 28.73 10.24
C PHE A 214 19.56 30.06 9.99
N LEU A 215 18.22 30.10 10.03
CA LEU A 215 17.46 31.31 9.72
C LEU A 215 17.32 32.27 10.92
N ILE A 216 17.05 31.72 12.11
CA ILE A 216 16.76 32.52 13.32
C ILE A 216 18.01 32.65 14.18
N LYS A 217 18.51 33.87 14.31
CA LYS A 217 19.76 34.16 15.04
C LYS A 217 19.70 33.91 16.55
N GLU A 218 18.52 33.84 17.13
CA GLU A 218 18.37 33.54 18.55
C GLU A 218 18.78 32.09 18.83
N ASN A 219 19.74 31.90 19.74
CA ASN A 219 20.36 30.62 20.05
C ASN A 219 19.41 29.72 20.86
N LYS A 220 18.36 29.19 20.19
CA LYS A 220 17.34 28.32 20.80
C LYS A 220 17.65 26.83 20.59
N ILE A 221 18.94 26.44 20.66
CA ILE A 221 19.35 25.05 20.45
C ILE A 221 18.56 24.06 21.35
N ARG A 222 18.30 24.45 22.61
CA ARG A 222 17.52 23.63 23.56
C ARG A 222 16.08 23.41 23.07
N THR A 223 15.46 24.43 22.47
CA THR A 223 14.12 24.33 21.85
C THR A 223 14.11 23.34 20.71
N LEU A 224 15.11 23.42 19.83
CA LEU A 224 15.25 22.53 18.68
C LEU A 224 15.54 21.10 19.10
N LEU A 225 16.43 20.91 20.08
CA LEU A 225 16.69 19.60 20.66
C LEU A 225 15.42 18.99 21.27
N ALA A 226 14.63 19.79 22.02
CA ALA A 226 13.39 19.31 22.62
C ALA A 226 12.34 18.89 21.56
N ILE A 227 12.18 19.66 20.47
CA ILE A 227 11.26 19.34 19.36
C ILE A 227 11.67 18.03 18.69
N ASN A 228 12.97 17.82 18.41
CA ASN A 228 13.46 16.65 17.71
C ASN A 228 13.58 15.41 18.60
N ALA A 229 13.77 15.58 19.90
CA ALA A 229 13.79 14.46 20.83
C ALA A 229 12.47 13.70 20.87
N ILE A 230 11.33 14.38 20.67
CA ILE A 230 10.00 13.77 20.74
C ILE A 230 9.80 12.68 19.68
N PRO A 231 9.93 12.95 18.36
CA PRO A 231 9.73 11.89 17.36
C PRO A 231 10.81 10.81 17.45
N VAL A 232 12.04 11.14 17.86
CA VAL A 232 13.10 10.15 18.08
C VAL A 232 12.74 9.21 19.24
N LEU A 233 12.26 9.75 20.38
CA LEU A 233 11.84 8.95 21.53
C LEU A 233 10.65 8.06 21.19
N VAL A 234 9.65 8.57 20.45
CA VAL A 234 8.48 7.79 20.04
C VAL A 234 8.88 6.67 19.07
N LEU A 235 9.74 6.95 18.08
CA LEU A 235 10.27 5.92 17.18
C LEU A 235 11.12 4.88 17.93
N GLY A 236 11.92 5.33 18.90
CA GLY A 236 12.66 4.43 19.79
C GLY A 236 11.72 3.53 20.57
N PHE A 237 10.63 4.08 21.12
CA PHE A 237 9.60 3.30 21.79
C PHE A 237 8.94 2.28 20.84
N VAL A 238 8.52 2.71 19.64
CA VAL A 238 7.93 1.80 18.63
C VAL A 238 8.91 0.69 18.25
N LYS A 239 10.20 0.99 18.10
CA LYS A 239 11.24 0.00 17.81
C LYS A 239 11.37 -1.04 18.93
N VAL A 240 11.39 -0.58 20.19
CA VAL A 240 11.43 -1.46 21.37
C VAL A 240 10.14 -2.28 21.47
N PHE A 241 9.00 -1.65 21.27
CA PHE A 241 7.70 -2.34 21.25
C PHE A 241 7.68 -3.46 20.21
N LEU A 242 8.09 -3.19 18.96
CA LEU A 242 8.16 -4.19 17.90
C LEU A 242 9.17 -5.31 18.22
N TYR A 243 10.29 -4.98 18.84
CA TYR A 243 11.27 -5.99 19.25
C TYR A 243 10.67 -7.06 20.20
N PHE A 244 9.73 -6.64 21.07
CA PHE A 244 9.08 -7.58 22.01
C PHE A 244 7.79 -8.21 21.46
N THR A 245 7.16 -7.64 20.45
CA THR A 245 5.83 -8.08 19.99
C THR A 245 5.80 -8.67 18.59
N ASP A 246 6.81 -8.39 17.74
CA ASP A 246 6.92 -8.93 16.39
C ASP A 246 8.00 -10.03 16.31
N PRO A 247 7.63 -11.31 16.21
CA PRO A 247 8.59 -12.40 16.12
C PRO A 247 9.24 -12.54 14.74
N ILE A 248 8.80 -11.79 13.72
CA ILE A 248 9.24 -11.96 12.33
C ILE A 248 10.56 -11.21 12.11
N LEU A 249 11.60 -11.94 11.71
CA LEU A 249 12.95 -11.41 11.53
C LEU A 249 13.32 -11.16 10.06
N ASP A 250 12.64 -11.80 9.12
CA ASP A 250 12.96 -11.81 7.69
C ASP A 250 12.00 -10.99 6.83
N ARG A 251 11.58 -9.83 7.33
CA ARG A 251 10.78 -8.89 6.55
C ARG A 251 11.64 -8.23 5.47
N PRO A 252 11.11 -8.01 4.24
CA PRO A 252 11.82 -7.27 3.19
C PRO A 252 12.25 -5.88 3.66
N THR A 253 13.48 -5.50 3.32
CA THR A 253 14.09 -4.23 3.71
C THR A 253 13.98 -3.14 2.65
N ASN A 254 13.77 -3.54 1.39
CA ASN A 254 13.63 -2.66 0.23
C ASN A 254 12.23 -2.81 -0.39
N PRO A 255 11.15 -2.24 0.20
CA PRO A 255 9.82 -2.32 -0.40
C PRO A 255 9.79 -1.65 -1.76
N GLY A 256 9.01 -2.20 -2.70
CA GLY A 256 8.77 -1.59 -4.01
C GLY A 256 8.03 -0.25 -3.92
N GLY A 257 8.07 0.55 -4.99
CA GLY A 257 7.28 1.79 -5.11
C GLY A 257 7.98 3.08 -4.70
N HIS A 258 9.13 3.02 -4.03
CA HIS A 258 9.85 4.20 -3.53
C HIS A 258 10.06 5.30 -4.58
N LEU A 259 10.41 4.93 -5.83
CA LEU A 259 10.60 5.85 -6.95
C LEU A 259 9.33 6.09 -7.77
N ALA A 260 8.42 5.10 -7.79
CA ALA A 260 7.21 5.17 -8.61
C ALA A 260 6.19 6.16 -8.02
N TYR A 261 6.11 6.26 -6.71
CA TYR A 261 5.09 7.05 -6.01
C TYR A 261 5.65 8.37 -5.45
N LYS A 262 6.34 9.15 -6.30
CA LYS A 262 6.83 10.50 -5.99
C LYS A 262 5.80 11.56 -6.38
N THR A 263 5.94 12.77 -5.86
CA THR A 263 5.19 13.96 -6.32
C THR A 263 5.85 14.50 -7.59
N ASN A 264 5.07 14.76 -8.63
CA ASN A 264 5.51 15.48 -9.80
C ASN A 264 5.02 16.93 -9.73
N PHE A 265 5.58 17.81 -10.57
CA PHE A 265 5.16 19.20 -10.57
C PHE A 265 3.67 19.37 -10.90
N ILE A 266 3.16 18.56 -11.81
CA ILE A 266 1.74 18.58 -12.22
C ILE A 266 0.81 18.26 -11.03
N ASP A 267 1.23 17.41 -10.10
CA ASP A 267 0.46 17.02 -8.92
C ASP A 267 0.21 18.18 -7.94
N LEU A 268 0.97 19.29 -8.06
CA LEU A 268 0.79 20.51 -7.27
C LEU A 268 -0.22 21.47 -7.87
N ILE A 269 -0.37 21.46 -9.20
CA ILE A 269 -1.12 22.47 -9.96
C ILE A 269 -2.39 21.93 -10.61
N ALA A 270 -2.56 20.63 -10.71
CA ALA A 270 -3.72 20.00 -11.32
C ALA A 270 -4.36 18.96 -10.38
N ASP A 271 -5.69 18.89 -10.44
CA ASP A 271 -6.53 17.94 -9.68
C ASP A 271 -7.57 17.36 -10.66
N PRO A 272 -7.67 16.02 -10.79
CA PRO A 272 -8.65 15.40 -11.67
C PRO A 272 -10.11 15.63 -11.28
N PHE A 273 -10.36 16.23 -10.12
CA PHE A 273 -11.71 16.55 -9.63
C PHE A 273 -12.05 18.04 -9.69
N SER A 274 -11.11 18.90 -10.04
CA SER A 274 -11.35 20.36 -10.11
C SER A 274 -12.00 20.75 -11.42
N THR A 275 -13.24 21.24 -11.36
CA THR A 275 -13.97 21.75 -12.54
C THR A 275 -13.27 22.95 -13.20
N ILE A 276 -12.48 23.69 -12.44
CA ILE A 276 -11.70 24.82 -12.97
C ILE A 276 -10.49 24.30 -13.74
N ILE A 277 -9.80 23.28 -13.20
CA ILE A 277 -8.67 22.67 -13.89
C ILE A 277 -9.14 21.92 -15.14
N ASP A 278 -10.26 21.20 -15.08
CA ASP A 278 -10.88 20.54 -16.25
C ASP A 278 -11.09 21.55 -17.40
N PHE A 279 -11.61 22.73 -17.10
CA PHE A 279 -11.78 23.79 -18.12
C PHE A 279 -10.44 24.17 -18.77
N PHE A 280 -9.34 24.28 -18.02
CA PHE A 280 -8.02 24.59 -18.56
C PHE A 280 -7.41 23.40 -19.33
N GLN A 281 -7.67 22.18 -18.92
CA GLN A 281 -7.26 20.96 -19.62
C GLN A 281 -8.00 20.83 -20.97
N ASP A 282 -9.31 21.07 -21.01
CA ASP A 282 -10.12 21.06 -22.23
C ASP A 282 -9.68 22.11 -23.26
N LYS A 283 -9.08 23.21 -22.78
CA LYS A 283 -8.48 24.24 -23.65
C LYS A 283 -7.03 23.93 -24.03
N GLY A 284 -6.45 22.80 -23.61
CA GLY A 284 -5.07 22.42 -23.89
C GLY A 284 -4.02 23.29 -23.19
N LEU A 285 -4.41 24.03 -22.15
CA LEU A 285 -3.51 24.92 -21.40
C LEU A 285 -2.75 24.17 -20.30
N ILE A 286 -3.29 23.06 -19.83
CA ILE A 286 -2.69 22.17 -18.82
C ILE A 286 -2.81 20.72 -19.35
N ALA A 287 -1.82 19.89 -19.11
CA ALA A 287 -1.87 18.46 -19.46
C ALA A 287 -3.00 17.75 -18.69
N HIS A 288 -3.69 16.82 -19.34
CA HIS A 288 -4.72 16.01 -18.67
C HIS A 288 -4.12 15.15 -17.58
N VAL A 289 -4.73 15.18 -16.40
CA VAL A 289 -4.45 14.33 -15.26
C VAL A 289 -5.70 13.48 -15.01
N ASN A 290 -5.65 12.23 -15.45
CA ASN A 290 -6.81 11.34 -15.37
C ASN A 290 -6.82 10.49 -14.09
N ASP A 291 -5.65 10.32 -13.45
CA ASP A 291 -5.47 9.39 -12.36
C ASP A 291 -5.10 10.09 -11.05
N VAL A 292 -5.64 9.57 -9.95
CA VAL A 292 -5.25 9.96 -8.60
C VAL A 292 -3.92 9.28 -8.25
N THR A 293 -2.82 10.03 -8.38
CA THR A 293 -1.50 9.53 -8.00
C THR A 293 -1.30 9.55 -6.48
N GLU A 294 -0.38 8.74 -5.98
CA GLU A 294 0.05 8.80 -4.58
C GLU A 294 0.73 10.13 -4.22
N GLY A 295 1.29 10.82 -5.22
CA GLY A 295 1.95 12.11 -5.09
C GLY A 295 1.04 13.33 -5.20
N LEU A 296 -0.26 13.14 -5.49
CA LEU A 296 -1.20 14.24 -5.69
C LEU A 296 -1.27 15.14 -4.45
N CYS A 297 -0.93 16.41 -4.64
CA CYS A 297 -0.78 17.42 -3.59
C CYS A 297 -1.27 18.80 -4.10
N TYR A 298 -2.41 18.82 -4.76
CA TYR A 298 -3.01 20.02 -5.36
C TYR A 298 -3.29 21.10 -4.33
N LEU A 299 -2.71 22.29 -4.53
CA LEU A 299 -2.80 23.39 -3.56
C LEU A 299 -4.16 24.15 -3.61
N GLY A 300 -4.90 24.01 -4.69
CA GLY A 300 -6.06 24.86 -4.99
C GLY A 300 -5.67 26.13 -5.75
N ILE A 301 -6.54 26.56 -6.66
CA ILE A 301 -6.22 27.68 -7.57
C ILE A 301 -5.95 29.01 -6.82
N ILE A 302 -6.75 29.28 -5.78
CA ILE A 302 -6.59 30.54 -5.02
C ILE A 302 -5.31 30.55 -4.19
N PRO A 303 -4.94 29.51 -3.42
CA PRO A 303 -3.62 29.47 -2.77
C PRO A 303 -2.46 29.57 -3.76
N MET A 304 -2.53 28.90 -4.93
CA MET A 304 -1.46 28.97 -5.95
C MET A 304 -1.27 30.40 -6.46
N VAL A 305 -2.35 31.06 -6.91
CA VAL A 305 -2.31 32.45 -7.38
C VAL A 305 -1.82 33.38 -6.27
N SER A 306 -2.26 33.14 -5.03
CA SER A 306 -1.83 33.90 -3.86
C SER A 306 -0.34 33.76 -3.59
N LEU A 307 0.21 32.53 -3.68
CA LEU A 307 1.65 32.29 -3.48
C LEU A 307 2.50 32.96 -4.56
N VAL A 308 2.08 32.89 -5.83
CA VAL A 308 2.77 33.57 -6.92
C VAL A 308 2.73 35.08 -6.70
N PHE A 309 1.57 35.64 -6.37
CA PHE A 309 1.44 37.06 -6.05
C PHE A 309 2.33 37.47 -4.85
N LEU A 310 2.32 36.70 -3.77
CA LEU A 310 3.16 36.96 -2.60
C LEU A 310 4.65 36.88 -2.94
N ALA A 311 5.06 35.93 -3.77
CA ALA A 311 6.46 35.83 -4.22
C ALA A 311 6.89 37.09 -4.96
N PHE A 312 6.08 37.58 -5.91
CA PHE A 312 6.35 38.85 -6.61
C PHE A 312 6.31 40.08 -5.67
N TYR A 313 5.34 40.14 -4.77
CA TYR A 313 5.22 41.23 -3.80
C TYR A 313 6.46 41.28 -2.87
N TYR A 314 6.87 40.19 -2.31
CA TYR A 314 8.03 40.15 -1.43
C TYR A 314 9.35 40.36 -2.19
N ALA A 315 9.48 39.85 -3.42
CA ALA A 315 10.63 40.15 -4.28
C ALA A 315 10.73 41.66 -4.60
N PHE A 316 9.62 42.30 -4.95
CA PHE A 316 9.55 43.74 -5.18
C PHE A 316 9.93 44.55 -3.92
N GLN A 317 9.38 44.17 -2.76
CA GLN A 317 9.72 44.80 -1.49
C GLN A 317 11.22 44.66 -1.17
N MET A 318 11.80 43.52 -1.49
CA MET A 318 13.22 43.25 -1.26
C MET A 318 14.11 44.08 -2.16
N LEU A 319 13.74 44.27 -3.41
CA LEU A 319 14.47 45.08 -4.38
C LEU A 319 14.46 46.57 -3.97
N ILE A 320 13.30 47.10 -3.52
CA ILE A 320 13.14 48.51 -3.18
C ILE A 320 13.76 48.82 -1.79
N HIS A 321 13.43 48.04 -0.79
CA HIS A 321 13.77 48.36 0.61
C HIS A 321 15.04 47.71 1.12
N LYS A 322 15.69 46.81 0.37
CA LYS A 322 16.94 46.08 0.71
C LYS A 322 16.91 45.42 2.11
N LYS A 323 15.72 45.13 2.65
CA LYS A 323 15.53 44.59 4.03
C LYS A 323 15.47 43.06 4.02
N PHE A 324 16.65 42.40 4.00
CA PHE A 324 16.77 40.96 4.16
C PHE A 324 16.34 40.43 5.55
N SER A 325 16.37 41.33 6.59
CA SER A 325 16.00 40.92 7.96
C SER A 325 14.51 40.53 8.10
N SER A 326 13.66 41.00 7.21
CA SER A 326 12.21 40.68 7.22
C SER A 326 11.89 39.19 6.97
N PHE A 327 12.82 38.42 6.40
CA PHE A 327 12.67 37.02 6.11
C PHE A 327 13.14 36.09 7.24
N ARG A 328 13.70 36.66 8.33
CA ARG A 328 14.16 35.87 9.47
C ARG A 328 13.04 35.69 10.50
N ASN A 329 12.02 34.95 10.12
CA ASN A 329 10.87 34.71 10.95
C ASN A 329 10.43 33.24 10.87
N ILE A 330 9.51 32.84 11.74
CA ILE A 330 9.04 31.46 11.87
C ILE A 330 8.24 31.00 10.65
N GLU A 331 7.53 31.92 9.97
CA GLU A 331 6.77 31.65 8.75
C GLU A 331 7.71 31.21 7.61
N THR A 332 8.82 31.92 7.45
CA THR A 332 9.86 31.54 6.48
C THR A 332 10.50 30.21 6.85
N ALA A 333 10.71 29.94 8.15
CA ALA A 333 11.23 28.66 8.60
C ALA A 333 10.27 27.52 8.26
N PHE A 334 8.96 27.67 8.46
CA PHE A 334 7.95 26.69 8.02
C PHE A 334 7.98 26.51 6.52
N PHE A 335 7.97 27.60 5.73
CA PHE A 335 7.92 27.52 4.27
C PHE A 335 9.16 26.80 3.69
N LEU A 336 10.37 27.20 4.11
CA LEU A 336 11.60 26.60 3.61
C LEU A 336 11.76 25.13 4.06
N SER A 337 11.36 24.80 5.28
CA SER A 337 11.38 23.40 5.75
C SER A 337 10.39 22.53 4.99
N ALA A 338 9.22 23.06 4.68
CA ALA A 338 8.21 22.37 3.88
C ALA A 338 8.65 22.22 2.42
N LEU A 339 9.35 23.22 1.87
CA LEU A 339 9.94 23.15 0.53
C LEU A 339 11.04 22.07 0.47
N LEU A 340 11.88 21.94 1.49
CA LEU A 340 12.87 20.85 1.57
C LEU A 340 12.22 19.48 1.52
N LEU A 341 11.10 19.28 2.24
CA LEU A 341 10.34 18.03 2.20
C LEU A 341 9.60 17.81 0.87
N LEU A 342 9.15 18.88 0.22
CA LEU A 342 8.60 18.78 -1.14
C LEU A 342 9.67 18.30 -2.13
N LEU A 343 10.87 18.87 -2.10
CA LEU A 343 11.98 18.45 -2.97
C LEU A 343 12.38 16.98 -2.70
N PHE A 344 12.33 16.56 -1.43
CA PHE A 344 12.49 15.15 -1.08
C PHE A 344 11.35 14.30 -1.65
N ALA A 345 10.09 14.72 -1.52
CA ALA A 345 8.91 14.03 -2.06
C ALA A 345 8.92 13.92 -3.59
N MET A 346 9.53 14.87 -4.28
CA MET A 346 9.74 14.86 -5.73
C MET A 346 10.92 13.95 -6.16
N GLY A 347 11.64 13.37 -5.23
CA GLY A 347 12.79 12.50 -5.53
C GLY A 347 14.04 13.25 -5.99
N LEU A 348 14.16 14.55 -5.74
CA LEU A 348 15.30 15.36 -6.22
C LEU A 348 16.64 14.81 -5.68
N HIS A 349 16.68 14.29 -4.45
CA HIS A 349 17.87 13.69 -3.85
C HIS A 349 18.45 12.53 -4.68
N LEU A 350 17.60 11.81 -5.42
CA LEU A 350 18.02 10.73 -6.32
C LEU A 350 18.56 11.28 -7.63
N THR A 351 17.91 12.32 -8.17
CA THR A 351 18.31 12.97 -9.41
C THR A 351 19.70 13.62 -9.31
N ILE A 352 20.06 14.16 -8.14
CA ILE A 352 21.36 14.79 -7.88
C ILE A 352 22.40 13.84 -7.27
N GLY A 353 22.13 12.52 -7.24
CA GLY A 353 23.09 11.50 -6.81
C GLY A 353 23.31 11.42 -5.29
N ILE A 354 22.37 11.92 -4.48
CA ILE A 354 22.41 11.79 -3.01
C ILE A 354 21.73 10.46 -2.56
N ASP A 355 21.62 9.47 -3.44
CA ASP A 355 21.21 8.11 -3.12
C ASP A 355 22.12 7.45 -2.05
N ARG A 356 23.41 7.88 -1.96
CA ARG A 356 24.31 7.53 -0.85
C ARG A 356 23.73 7.83 0.54
N LEU A 357 22.77 8.78 0.66
CA LEU A 357 22.06 9.04 1.90
C LEU A 357 21.38 7.78 2.46
N PHE A 358 20.89 6.90 1.58
CA PHE A 358 20.26 5.64 2.01
C PHE A 358 21.23 4.62 2.63
N HIS A 359 22.54 4.76 2.41
CA HIS A 359 23.53 3.95 3.14
C HIS A 359 23.61 4.37 4.61
N TYR A 360 23.49 5.67 4.88
CA TYR A 360 23.54 6.23 6.24
C TYR A 360 22.19 6.23 6.95
N ALA A 361 21.09 6.25 6.18
CA ALA A 361 19.72 6.27 6.69
C ALA A 361 18.85 5.21 5.98
N PRO A 362 19.15 3.90 6.13
CA PRO A 362 18.46 2.82 5.39
C PRO A 362 16.97 2.74 5.71
N PHE A 363 16.52 3.27 6.86
CA PHE A 363 15.11 3.34 7.22
C PHE A 363 14.27 4.19 6.25
N LEU A 364 14.89 5.13 5.52
CA LEU A 364 14.20 5.94 4.51
C LEU A 364 13.68 5.10 3.35
N LYS A 365 14.33 3.97 3.03
CA LYS A 365 13.86 3.03 2.01
C LYS A 365 12.53 2.34 2.37
N GLN A 366 12.15 2.37 3.66
CA GLN A 366 10.90 1.79 4.13
C GLN A 366 9.66 2.59 3.70
N PHE A 367 9.83 3.84 3.24
CA PHE A 367 8.74 4.67 2.76
C PHE A 367 8.49 4.41 1.28
N ARG A 368 7.47 3.60 0.97
CA ARG A 368 7.10 3.21 -0.41
C ARG A 368 6.66 4.38 -1.27
N SER A 369 6.00 5.39 -0.69
CA SER A 369 5.47 6.55 -1.39
C SER A 369 6.12 7.83 -0.88
N LEU A 370 7.14 8.32 -1.61
CA LEU A 370 7.79 9.59 -1.30
C LEU A 370 6.81 10.77 -1.40
N GLY A 371 5.85 10.69 -2.31
CA GLY A 371 4.89 11.75 -2.57
C GLY A 371 4.13 12.22 -1.32
N ARG A 372 3.91 11.33 -0.35
CA ARG A 372 3.22 11.68 0.91
C ARG A 372 3.94 12.71 1.78
N PHE A 373 5.25 12.89 1.60
CA PHE A 373 6.00 13.93 2.31
C PHE A 373 5.67 15.35 1.82
N SER A 374 5.05 15.50 0.63
CA SER A 374 4.54 16.77 0.11
C SER A 374 3.35 17.31 0.92
N TRP A 375 2.65 16.49 1.72
CA TRP A 375 1.51 16.91 2.54
C TRP A 375 1.87 18.02 3.53
N TYR A 376 3.09 18.00 4.05
CA TYR A 376 3.58 19.10 4.90
C TYR A 376 3.64 20.42 4.11
N PHE A 377 4.15 20.39 2.88
CA PHE A 377 4.17 21.56 2.00
C PHE A 377 2.77 22.06 1.70
N TYR A 378 1.82 21.16 1.43
CA TYR A 378 0.42 21.51 1.19
C TYR A 378 -0.14 22.40 2.30
N TYR A 379 -0.09 21.94 3.56
CA TYR A 379 -0.64 22.68 4.68
C TYR A 379 0.12 24.00 4.95
N VAL A 380 1.42 23.97 4.88
CA VAL A 380 2.23 25.19 5.10
C VAL A 380 1.97 26.21 4.01
N ALA A 381 2.01 25.81 2.74
CA ALA A 381 1.82 26.71 1.60
C ALA A 381 0.42 27.35 1.61
N THR A 382 -0.62 26.55 1.81
CA THR A 382 -2.00 27.04 1.83
C THR A 382 -2.30 27.95 3.03
N LEU A 383 -1.86 27.57 4.23
CA LEU A 383 -2.01 28.41 5.43
C LEU A 383 -1.26 29.73 5.31
N LEU A 384 -0.01 29.71 4.82
CA LEU A 384 0.79 30.94 4.65
C LEU A 384 0.28 31.80 3.50
N ALA A 385 -0.30 31.24 2.44
CA ALA A 385 -0.99 31.99 1.41
C ALA A 385 -2.13 32.84 2.01
N VAL A 386 -2.99 32.23 2.84
CA VAL A 386 -4.08 32.92 3.52
C VAL A 386 -3.56 34.00 4.48
N VAL A 387 -2.53 33.68 5.28
CA VAL A 387 -1.90 34.66 6.19
C VAL A 387 -1.33 35.86 5.41
N GLY A 388 -0.58 35.59 4.33
CA GLY A 388 0.04 36.64 3.50
C GLY A 388 -0.96 37.57 2.85
N ILE A 389 -1.97 37.02 2.17
CA ILE A 389 -3.05 37.80 1.53
C ILE A 389 -3.84 38.59 2.57
N SER A 390 -4.16 37.99 3.73
CA SER A 390 -4.86 38.67 4.81
C SER A 390 -4.03 39.86 5.37
N LYS A 391 -2.71 39.70 5.51
CA LYS A 391 -1.83 40.81 5.93
C LYS A 391 -1.87 41.95 4.91
N ILE A 392 -1.79 41.65 3.59
CA ILE A 392 -1.82 42.65 2.55
C ILE A 392 -3.19 43.34 2.51
N ALA A 393 -4.29 42.60 2.61
CA ALA A 393 -5.63 43.13 2.63
C ALA A 393 -5.93 44.08 3.83
N GLN A 394 -5.14 43.95 4.93
CA GLN A 394 -5.23 44.83 6.09
C GLN A 394 -4.38 46.10 5.96
N THR A 395 -3.56 46.23 4.91
CA THR A 395 -2.79 47.44 4.64
C THR A 395 -3.73 48.55 4.11
N GLN A 396 -3.28 49.82 4.18
CA GLN A 396 -4.10 50.96 3.70
C GLN A 396 -4.14 51.12 2.17
N TRP A 397 -3.47 50.22 1.42
CA TRP A 397 -3.35 50.31 -0.05
C TRP A 397 -4.65 49.98 -0.77
N VAL A 398 -5.54 49.20 -0.18
CA VAL A 398 -6.84 48.82 -0.75
C VAL A 398 -7.95 49.23 0.24
N PRO A 399 -9.04 49.87 -0.22
CA PRO A 399 -10.16 50.18 0.63
C PRO A 399 -10.72 48.91 1.33
N LYS A 400 -10.95 48.96 2.63
CA LYS A 400 -11.39 47.79 3.45
C LYS A 400 -12.59 47.04 2.82
N LYS A 401 -13.57 47.78 2.25
CA LYS A 401 -14.72 47.14 1.58
C LYS A 401 -14.32 46.37 0.33
N ALA A 402 -13.43 46.93 -0.49
CA ALA A 402 -12.92 46.28 -1.69
C ALA A 402 -12.09 45.03 -1.35
N SER A 403 -11.20 45.13 -0.33
CA SER A 403 -10.46 43.99 0.16
C SER A 403 -11.38 42.85 0.63
N ALA A 404 -12.45 43.17 1.37
CA ALA A 404 -13.40 42.17 1.86
C ALA A 404 -14.14 41.46 0.71
N VAL A 405 -14.56 42.24 -0.31
CA VAL A 405 -15.21 41.69 -1.52
C VAL A 405 -14.26 40.80 -2.30
N LEU A 406 -13.01 41.22 -2.53
CA LEU A 406 -12.02 40.40 -3.23
C LEU A 406 -11.71 39.08 -2.48
N LEU A 407 -11.58 39.14 -1.15
CA LEU A 407 -11.37 37.94 -0.34
C LEU A 407 -12.58 37.01 -0.43
N LEU A 408 -13.81 37.55 -0.40
CA LEU A 408 -15.02 36.73 -0.51
C LEU A 408 -15.14 36.09 -1.90
N LEU A 409 -14.85 36.84 -2.98
CA LEU A 409 -14.79 36.30 -4.34
C LEU A 409 -13.73 35.18 -4.44
N GLY A 410 -12.54 35.39 -3.87
CA GLY A 410 -11.51 34.34 -3.80
C GLY A 410 -12.00 33.09 -3.07
N CYS A 411 -12.67 33.25 -1.94
CA CYS A 411 -13.27 32.11 -1.22
C CYS A 411 -14.33 31.38 -2.06
N MET A 412 -15.17 32.10 -2.83
CA MET A 412 -16.16 31.49 -3.70
C MET A 412 -15.51 30.69 -4.84
N ILE A 413 -14.49 31.23 -5.49
CA ILE A 413 -13.74 30.52 -6.53
C ILE A 413 -13.08 29.28 -5.94
N TRP A 414 -12.47 29.39 -4.76
CA TRP A 414 -11.84 28.25 -4.08
C TRP A 414 -12.85 27.17 -3.66
N LEU A 415 -14.08 27.58 -3.28
CA LEU A 415 -15.17 26.65 -3.00
C LEU A 415 -15.61 25.89 -4.26
N VAL A 416 -15.74 26.58 -5.40
CA VAL A 416 -16.05 25.94 -6.69
C VAL A 416 -14.96 24.93 -7.06
N ASP A 417 -13.71 25.31 -6.90
CA ASP A 417 -12.54 24.45 -7.12
C ASP A 417 -12.57 23.18 -6.22
N ALA A 418 -12.90 23.34 -4.94
CA ALA A 418 -12.98 22.24 -3.98
C ALA A 418 -14.21 21.34 -4.17
N ASN A 419 -15.27 21.86 -4.79
CA ASN A 419 -16.57 21.19 -4.83
C ASN A 419 -16.52 19.85 -5.57
N GLY A 420 -15.75 19.75 -6.65
CA GLY A 420 -15.62 18.49 -7.40
C GLY A 420 -15.07 17.35 -6.54
N ARG A 421 -14.04 17.62 -5.73
CA ARG A 421 -13.47 16.63 -4.80
C ARG A 421 -14.46 16.25 -3.69
N ILE A 422 -15.21 17.20 -3.16
CA ILE A 422 -16.27 16.94 -2.17
C ILE A 422 -17.37 16.06 -2.77
N LEU A 423 -17.81 16.38 -3.99
CA LEU A 423 -18.83 15.59 -4.70
C LEU A 423 -18.33 14.18 -4.99
N TYR A 424 -17.10 14.03 -5.46
CA TYR A 424 -16.47 12.71 -5.69
C TYR A 424 -16.49 11.84 -4.43
N MET A 425 -16.09 12.42 -3.29
CA MET A 425 -16.13 11.71 -2.01
C MET A 425 -17.55 11.29 -1.63
N LYS A 426 -18.53 12.20 -1.73
CA LYS A 426 -19.94 11.93 -1.39
C LYS A 426 -20.58 10.91 -2.33
N GLN A 427 -20.32 11.01 -3.64
CA GLN A 427 -20.85 10.06 -4.62
C GLN A 427 -20.35 8.64 -4.37
N ASN A 428 -19.07 8.48 -4.08
CA ASN A 428 -18.52 7.17 -3.77
C ASN A 428 -19.12 6.60 -2.48
N ALA A 429 -19.28 7.40 -1.45
CA ALA A 429 -19.98 6.96 -0.23
C ALA A 429 -21.45 6.57 -0.52
N ALA A 430 -22.16 7.31 -1.36
CA ALA A 430 -23.57 7.08 -1.68
C ALA A 430 -23.79 5.86 -2.59
N VAL A 431 -22.95 5.65 -3.62
CA VAL A 431 -23.08 4.53 -4.57
C VAL A 431 -22.98 3.19 -3.86
N TYR A 432 -22.16 3.11 -2.83
CA TYR A 432 -21.96 1.86 -2.08
C TYR A 432 -23.02 1.66 -0.98
N ASN A 433 -23.71 2.72 -0.54
CA ASN A 433 -24.79 2.61 0.45
C ASN A 433 -26.06 1.92 -0.08
N SER A 434 -26.30 1.91 -1.38
CA SER A 434 -27.59 1.47 -1.95
C SER A 434 -27.71 -0.03 -2.20
N ASN A 435 -26.60 -0.80 -2.33
CA ASN A 435 -26.67 -2.17 -2.82
C ASN A 435 -25.89 -3.22 -2.00
N TYR A 436 -25.08 -2.85 -1.01
CA TYR A 436 -24.14 -3.81 -0.42
C TYR A 436 -23.89 -3.60 1.07
N THR A 437 -24.74 -4.17 1.90
CA THR A 437 -24.38 -4.47 3.29
C THR A 437 -23.47 -5.71 3.31
N TYR A 438 -22.22 -5.56 2.87
CA TYR A 438 -21.31 -6.68 2.64
C TYR A 438 -21.09 -7.56 3.86
N PHE A 439 -21.01 -6.97 5.03
CA PHE A 439 -20.75 -7.67 6.28
C PHE A 439 -21.99 -7.83 7.15
N HIS A 440 -23.18 -7.52 6.62
CA HIS A 440 -24.44 -7.65 7.36
C HIS A 440 -25.60 -7.93 6.38
N ARG A 441 -25.78 -9.19 6.02
CA ARG A 441 -26.88 -9.62 5.14
C ARG A 441 -28.14 -9.83 5.97
N ILE A 442 -29.06 -8.91 5.87
CA ILE A 442 -30.39 -9.05 6.50
C ILE A 442 -31.29 -9.82 5.54
N GLY A 443 -31.71 -11.04 5.93
CA GLY A 443 -32.75 -11.82 5.23
C GLY A 443 -32.26 -12.72 4.09
N GLU A 444 -30.97 -12.82 3.81
CA GLU A 444 -30.41 -13.80 2.85
C GLU A 444 -29.95 -15.08 3.55
N PRO A 445 -29.93 -16.25 2.83
CA PRO A 445 -29.36 -17.47 3.39
C PRO A 445 -27.90 -17.24 3.79
N SER A 446 -27.58 -17.52 5.04
CA SER A 446 -26.21 -17.37 5.55
C SER A 446 -25.29 -18.47 5.04
N TRP A 447 -23.99 -18.21 5.00
CA TRP A 447 -22.95 -19.19 4.72
C TRP A 447 -22.99 -20.37 5.69
N GLU A 448 -23.31 -20.10 6.96
CA GLU A 448 -23.47 -21.15 7.97
C GLU A 448 -24.67 -22.07 7.64
N SER A 449 -25.79 -21.50 7.18
CA SER A 449 -26.95 -22.26 6.72
C SER A 449 -26.64 -23.12 5.49
N PHE A 450 -25.88 -22.56 4.53
CA PHE A 450 -25.41 -23.32 3.37
C PHE A 450 -24.55 -24.52 3.77
N LEU A 451 -23.55 -24.32 4.64
CA LEU A 451 -22.68 -25.40 5.10
C LEU A 451 -23.48 -26.47 5.84
N ASN A 452 -24.41 -26.07 6.75
CA ASN A 452 -25.28 -27.00 7.48
C ASN A 452 -26.15 -27.83 6.56
N ALA A 453 -26.69 -27.25 5.48
CA ALA A 453 -27.46 -28.00 4.46
C ALA A 453 -26.63 -29.02 3.71
N LYS A 454 -25.29 -28.89 3.71
CA LYS A 454 -24.34 -29.86 3.15
C LYS A 454 -23.80 -30.86 4.19
N GLY A 455 -24.27 -30.80 5.43
CA GLY A 455 -23.83 -31.66 6.51
C GLY A 455 -22.52 -31.23 7.19
N TYR A 456 -22.10 -29.99 7.00
CA TYR A 456 -20.90 -29.41 7.58
C TYR A 456 -21.23 -28.19 8.43
N SER A 457 -20.39 -27.90 9.40
CA SER A 457 -20.41 -26.66 10.19
C SER A 457 -19.12 -25.88 9.99
N LYS A 458 -19.09 -24.59 10.36
CA LYS A 458 -17.86 -23.79 10.34
C LYS A 458 -16.72 -24.44 11.17
N LYS A 459 -17.06 -25.26 12.17
CA LYS A 459 -16.08 -25.94 13.03
C LYS A 459 -15.30 -27.06 12.32
N ASP A 460 -15.79 -27.51 11.16
CA ASP A 460 -15.13 -28.55 10.35
C ASP A 460 -14.01 -27.98 9.47
N PHE A 461 -13.91 -26.66 9.42
CA PHE A 461 -12.91 -25.96 8.65
C PHE A 461 -11.95 -25.19 9.57
N GLN A 462 -10.71 -25.03 9.12
CA GLN A 462 -9.69 -24.25 9.85
C GLN A 462 -9.43 -22.89 9.20
N CYS A 463 -9.64 -22.76 7.89
CA CYS A 463 -9.44 -21.52 7.14
C CYS A 463 -10.16 -21.58 5.79
N ILE A 464 -10.16 -20.45 5.09
CA ILE A 464 -10.67 -20.28 3.73
C ILE A 464 -9.49 -20.05 2.78
N ALA A 465 -9.55 -20.58 1.58
CA ALA A 465 -8.62 -20.30 0.49
C ALA A 465 -9.38 -20.04 -0.82
N ALA A 466 -9.04 -18.97 -1.52
CA ALA A 466 -9.56 -18.71 -2.85
C ALA A 466 -8.66 -19.31 -3.93
N VAL A 467 -9.27 -19.75 -5.03
CA VAL A 467 -8.60 -20.19 -6.25
C VAL A 467 -9.19 -19.40 -7.43
N PRO A 468 -8.39 -18.67 -8.23
CA PRO A 468 -6.93 -18.54 -8.17
C PRO A 468 -6.43 -18.01 -6.82
N PHE A 469 -5.26 -18.51 -6.39
CA PHE A 469 -4.75 -18.18 -5.06
C PHE A 469 -4.21 -16.75 -5.03
N ILE A 470 -4.82 -15.91 -4.21
CA ILE A 470 -4.45 -14.50 -4.06
C ILE A 470 -3.41 -14.38 -2.96
N HIS A 471 -2.19 -14.01 -3.33
CA HIS A 471 -1.14 -13.72 -2.37
C HIS A 471 -0.27 -12.57 -2.85
N VAL A 472 -0.19 -11.50 -2.05
CA VAL A 472 0.77 -10.42 -2.20
C VAL A 472 1.56 -10.33 -0.90
N GLY A 473 2.78 -10.85 -0.91
CA GLY A 473 3.70 -10.81 0.21
C GLY A 473 4.70 -9.68 0.07
N SER A 474 4.44 -8.53 0.70
CA SER A 474 5.36 -7.38 0.76
C SER A 474 5.78 -6.79 -0.59
N ASP A 475 4.98 -6.89 -1.64
CA ASP A 475 5.32 -6.53 -3.02
C ASP A 475 6.46 -7.34 -3.64
N LYS A 476 6.98 -8.33 -2.96
CA LYS A 476 8.15 -9.11 -3.39
C LYS A 476 7.76 -10.47 -3.96
N ILE A 477 6.78 -11.10 -3.34
CA ILE A 477 6.28 -12.42 -3.73
C ILE A 477 4.81 -12.32 -4.03
N TRP A 478 4.45 -12.71 -5.25
CA TRP A 478 3.07 -12.70 -5.74
C TRP A 478 2.71 -14.06 -6.30
N ARG A 479 1.40 -14.34 -6.35
CA ARG A 479 0.84 -15.35 -7.24
C ARG A 479 0.15 -14.67 -8.41
N GLU A 480 0.30 -15.23 -9.60
CA GLU A 480 -0.24 -14.71 -10.85
C GLU A 480 -1.78 -14.62 -10.82
N GLY A 481 -2.34 -13.61 -11.47
CA GLY A 481 -3.79 -13.35 -11.46
C GLY A 481 -4.32 -12.54 -10.27
N VAL A 482 -3.48 -12.28 -9.28
CA VAL A 482 -3.87 -11.63 -8.00
C VAL A 482 -4.34 -10.19 -8.18
N VAL A 483 -3.67 -9.42 -9.02
CA VAL A 483 -3.88 -7.97 -9.10
C VAL A 483 -5.20 -7.60 -9.79
N THR A 484 -5.74 -8.50 -10.60
CA THR A 484 -6.95 -8.26 -11.39
C THR A 484 -8.23 -8.74 -10.71
N ASN A 485 -8.16 -9.60 -9.69
CA ASN A 485 -9.35 -10.18 -9.07
C ASN A 485 -9.64 -9.65 -7.67
N THR A 486 -9.88 -8.34 -7.57
CA THR A 486 -10.32 -7.67 -6.34
C THR A 486 -11.65 -8.22 -5.82
N TRP A 487 -12.51 -8.72 -6.72
CA TRP A 487 -13.81 -9.29 -6.37
C TRP A 487 -13.68 -10.58 -5.55
N MET A 488 -12.74 -11.46 -5.90
CA MET A 488 -12.49 -12.69 -5.13
C MET A 488 -11.97 -12.40 -3.72
N LEU A 489 -11.10 -11.40 -3.57
CA LEU A 489 -10.64 -10.96 -2.25
C LEU A 489 -11.82 -10.44 -1.41
N SER A 490 -12.74 -9.70 -2.04
CA SER A 490 -13.94 -9.17 -1.38
C SER A 490 -14.83 -10.30 -0.88
N LYS A 491 -15.13 -11.29 -1.72
CA LYS A 491 -15.93 -12.45 -1.33
C LYS A 491 -15.26 -13.26 -0.20
N ASN A 492 -13.96 -13.50 -0.31
CA ASN A 492 -13.20 -14.16 0.77
C ASN A 492 -13.30 -13.42 2.10
N ALA A 493 -13.15 -12.09 2.08
CA ALA A 493 -13.23 -11.25 3.27
C ALA A 493 -14.60 -11.33 3.94
N ILE A 494 -15.69 -11.28 3.13
CA ILE A 494 -17.07 -11.38 3.62
C ILE A 494 -17.32 -12.74 4.25
N ILE A 495 -16.96 -13.81 3.54
CA ILE A 495 -17.18 -15.18 3.99
C ILE A 495 -16.34 -15.48 5.23
N GLY A 496 -15.07 -15.03 5.22
CA GLY A 496 -14.18 -15.16 6.37
C GLY A 496 -14.72 -14.47 7.61
N TYR A 497 -15.25 -13.26 7.44
CA TYR A 497 -15.88 -12.53 8.54
C TYR A 497 -17.15 -13.23 9.05
N GLU A 498 -18.07 -13.63 8.16
CA GLU A 498 -19.35 -14.27 8.51
C GLU A 498 -19.15 -15.60 9.25
N LEU A 499 -18.21 -16.41 8.76
CA LEU A 499 -17.90 -17.71 9.36
C LEU A 499 -16.94 -17.61 10.56
N GLY A 500 -16.29 -16.46 10.76
CA GLY A 500 -15.21 -16.31 11.74
C GLY A 500 -13.99 -17.17 11.41
N LEU A 501 -13.73 -17.43 10.11
CA LEU A 501 -12.62 -18.23 9.63
C LEU A 501 -11.51 -17.32 9.05
N PRO A 502 -10.25 -17.56 9.39
CA PRO A 502 -9.13 -16.83 8.79
C PRO A 502 -8.95 -17.21 7.31
N MET A 503 -8.39 -16.29 6.53
CA MET A 503 -8.05 -16.55 5.12
C MET A 503 -6.59 -16.99 4.99
N MET A 504 -6.31 -17.99 4.15
CA MET A 504 -4.94 -18.30 3.70
C MET A 504 -4.42 -17.20 2.78
N ASN A 505 -5.28 -16.68 1.94
CA ASN A 505 -4.96 -15.57 1.04
C ASN A 505 -4.46 -14.34 1.82
N ALA A 506 -3.59 -13.56 1.20
CA ALA A 506 -3.02 -12.36 1.82
C ALA A 506 -2.86 -11.21 0.82
N LEU A 507 -3.16 -10.01 1.30
CA LEU A 507 -2.78 -8.74 0.67
C LEU A 507 -2.14 -7.89 1.76
N LEU A 508 -0.82 -8.10 1.99
CA LEU A 508 -0.07 -7.50 3.08
C LEU A 508 1.12 -6.71 2.53
N ALA A 509 1.51 -5.68 3.26
CA ALA A 509 2.56 -4.78 2.79
C ALA A 509 3.98 -5.26 3.17
N ARG A 510 4.13 -6.09 4.21
CA ARG A 510 5.42 -6.43 4.81
C ARG A 510 5.51 -7.85 5.35
N ALA A 511 4.86 -8.80 4.71
CA ALA A 511 4.94 -10.20 5.10
C ALA A 511 6.39 -10.72 5.05
N SER A 512 6.69 -11.71 5.88
CA SER A 512 7.97 -12.42 5.91
C SER A 512 8.27 -13.08 4.56
N TRP A 513 9.54 -13.11 4.16
CA TRP A 513 10.00 -13.85 2.98
C TRP A 513 9.67 -15.34 3.08
N SER A 514 10.12 -15.98 4.15
CA SER A 514 9.94 -17.43 4.34
C SER A 514 8.48 -17.84 4.41
N GLN A 515 7.65 -17.06 5.13
CA GLN A 515 6.21 -17.33 5.23
C GLN A 515 5.50 -17.11 3.89
N SER A 516 5.87 -16.07 3.13
CA SER A 516 5.31 -15.82 1.80
C SER A 516 5.64 -16.95 0.83
N PHE A 517 6.87 -17.48 0.86
CA PHE A 517 7.24 -18.62 0.04
C PHE A 517 6.48 -19.91 0.42
N GLU A 518 6.22 -20.14 1.70
CA GLU A 518 5.38 -21.27 2.12
C GLU A 518 3.93 -21.11 1.61
N GLN A 519 3.39 -19.89 1.64
CA GLN A 519 2.02 -19.60 1.21
C GLN A 519 1.83 -19.84 -0.29
N VAL A 520 2.73 -19.35 -1.14
CA VAL A 520 2.57 -19.48 -2.61
C VAL A 520 2.66 -20.92 -3.10
N LYS A 521 3.17 -21.83 -2.29
CA LYS A 521 3.17 -23.28 -2.58
C LYS A 521 1.78 -23.92 -2.52
N PHE A 522 0.78 -23.25 -1.92
CA PHE A 522 -0.55 -23.82 -1.71
C PHE A 522 -1.21 -24.31 -3.01
N ASP A 523 -1.19 -23.49 -4.06
CA ASP A 523 -1.78 -23.82 -5.37
C ASP A 523 -0.73 -24.09 -6.46
N ALA A 524 0.49 -24.44 -6.06
CA ALA A 524 1.62 -24.64 -6.98
C ALA A 524 1.69 -26.03 -7.66
N GLY A 525 0.69 -26.87 -7.46
CA GLY A 525 0.63 -28.22 -8.01
C GLY A 525 1.29 -29.27 -7.11
N TYR A 526 1.36 -30.51 -7.61
CA TYR A 526 1.82 -31.65 -6.80
C TYR A 526 3.33 -31.86 -6.78
N PHE A 527 4.08 -31.18 -7.62
CA PHE A 527 5.55 -31.30 -7.65
C PHE A 527 6.26 -30.52 -6.54
N VAL A 528 5.55 -29.70 -5.80
CA VAL A 528 6.13 -28.84 -4.73
C VAL A 528 6.05 -29.54 -3.38
N ASP A 529 7.05 -29.34 -2.54
CA ASP A 529 6.93 -29.77 -1.14
C ASP A 529 5.99 -28.83 -0.36
N HIS A 530 4.75 -29.28 -0.11
CA HIS A 530 3.72 -28.55 0.62
C HIS A 530 3.99 -28.53 2.13
N THR A 531 5.12 -27.97 2.53
CA THR A 531 5.53 -27.87 3.95
C THR A 531 4.51 -27.10 4.77
N LEU A 532 3.82 -26.10 4.19
CA LEU A 532 2.73 -25.37 4.83
C LEU A 532 1.60 -26.30 5.28
N LEU A 533 1.11 -27.17 4.39
CA LEU A 533 0.01 -28.08 4.70
C LEU A 533 0.38 -29.11 5.77
N LYS A 534 1.64 -29.52 5.82
CA LYS A 534 2.18 -30.41 6.86
C LYS A 534 2.30 -29.74 8.24
N LYS A 535 2.40 -28.41 8.28
CA LYS A 535 2.59 -27.61 9.51
C LYS A 535 1.30 -26.93 9.98
N LEU A 536 0.15 -27.20 9.35
CA LEU A 536 -1.12 -26.62 9.80
C LEU A 536 -1.43 -27.02 11.24
N PRO A 537 -2.01 -26.13 12.06
CA PRO A 537 -2.15 -26.34 13.51
C PRO A 537 -3.16 -27.44 13.87
N ASN A 538 -3.98 -27.88 12.91
CA ASN A 538 -4.95 -28.97 13.12
C ASN A 538 -5.27 -29.72 11.82
N THR A 539 -6.03 -30.78 11.91
CA THR A 539 -6.39 -31.69 10.79
C THR A 539 -7.70 -31.33 10.09
N LYS A 540 -8.35 -30.22 10.45
CA LYS A 540 -9.61 -29.79 9.82
C LYS A 540 -9.39 -29.46 8.36
N SER A 541 -10.47 -29.54 7.59
CA SER A 541 -10.44 -29.24 6.16
C SER A 541 -10.23 -27.75 5.90
N ILE A 542 -9.82 -27.41 4.67
CA ILE A 542 -9.77 -26.05 4.15
C ILE A 542 -11.02 -25.83 3.29
N LEU A 543 -11.73 -24.72 3.49
CA LEU A 543 -12.83 -24.30 2.64
C LEU A 543 -12.25 -23.59 1.41
N VAL A 544 -12.35 -24.23 0.24
CA VAL A 544 -11.79 -23.69 -1.01
C VAL A 544 -12.92 -23.05 -1.83
N LEU A 545 -12.68 -21.85 -2.30
CA LEU A 545 -13.65 -21.03 -3.02
C LEU A 545 -13.12 -20.68 -4.41
N ARG A 546 -14.01 -20.73 -5.42
CA ARG A 546 -13.72 -20.31 -6.78
C ARG A 546 -14.88 -19.46 -7.32
N LEU A 547 -14.62 -18.29 -7.89
CA LEU A 547 -15.66 -17.49 -8.56
C LEU A 547 -16.21 -18.21 -9.79
N LYS A 548 -17.52 -18.02 -10.05
CA LYS A 548 -18.18 -18.56 -11.24
C LYS A 548 -17.56 -18.04 -12.53
N GLU A 549 -17.20 -16.77 -12.55
CA GLU A 549 -16.68 -16.06 -13.72
C GLU A 549 -15.19 -16.33 -14.02
N GLU A 550 -14.49 -17.03 -13.12
CA GLU A 550 -13.07 -17.31 -13.29
C GLU A 550 -12.85 -18.47 -14.26
N ASN A 551 -12.55 -18.13 -15.52
CA ASN A 551 -12.36 -19.11 -16.58
C ASN A 551 -10.89 -19.52 -16.78
N ILE A 552 -9.94 -18.72 -16.28
CA ILE A 552 -8.51 -18.97 -16.46
C ILE A 552 -7.97 -19.67 -15.21
N ILE A 553 -7.82 -20.98 -15.29
CA ILE A 553 -7.26 -21.82 -14.24
C ILE A 553 -6.02 -22.49 -14.80
N THR A 554 -4.90 -22.36 -14.06
CA THR A 554 -3.67 -23.06 -14.43
C THR A 554 -3.81 -24.58 -14.24
N PRO A 555 -2.97 -25.39 -14.89
CA PRO A 555 -2.95 -26.84 -14.66
C PRO A 555 -2.79 -27.21 -13.18
N ASP A 556 -2.00 -26.45 -12.43
CA ASP A 556 -1.80 -26.67 -10.99
C ASP A 556 -3.06 -26.41 -10.18
N GLN A 557 -3.75 -25.30 -10.47
CA GLN A 557 -5.00 -24.95 -9.81
C GLN A 557 -6.12 -25.95 -10.14
N GLN A 558 -6.16 -26.41 -11.38
CA GLN A 558 -7.11 -27.45 -11.79
C GLN A 558 -6.84 -28.75 -11.02
N TRP A 559 -5.56 -29.12 -10.86
CA TRP A 559 -5.21 -30.30 -10.06
C TRP A 559 -5.65 -30.14 -8.59
N LEU A 560 -5.42 -28.97 -7.96
CA LEU A 560 -5.88 -28.68 -6.60
C LEU A 560 -7.40 -28.82 -6.47
N LEU A 561 -8.17 -28.25 -7.41
CA LEU A 561 -9.63 -28.34 -7.40
C LEU A 561 -10.14 -29.79 -7.60
N ASN A 562 -9.47 -30.57 -8.44
CA ASN A 562 -9.80 -31.99 -8.67
C ASN A 562 -9.54 -32.86 -7.42
N ALA A 563 -8.65 -32.41 -6.53
CA ALA A 563 -8.37 -33.07 -5.24
C ALA A 563 -9.36 -32.68 -4.13
N CYS A 564 -10.30 -31.76 -4.42
CA CYS A 564 -11.30 -31.29 -3.46
C CYS A 564 -12.65 -31.99 -3.65
N ASP A 565 -13.41 -32.15 -2.56
CA ASP A 565 -14.81 -32.53 -2.60
C ASP A 565 -15.68 -31.30 -2.94
N SER A 566 -16.52 -31.38 -3.99
CA SER A 566 -17.44 -30.30 -4.33
C SER A 566 -18.61 -30.24 -3.35
N LEU A 567 -18.83 -29.08 -2.73
CA LEU A 567 -20.00 -28.80 -1.87
C LEU A 567 -21.14 -28.12 -2.65
N GLY A 568 -20.87 -27.62 -3.85
CA GLY A 568 -21.86 -27.02 -4.75
C GLY A 568 -21.59 -25.57 -5.04
N PHE A 569 -22.62 -24.82 -5.40
CA PHE A 569 -22.58 -23.43 -5.79
C PHE A 569 -23.44 -22.58 -4.84
N PHE A 570 -22.88 -21.50 -4.32
CA PHE A 570 -23.59 -20.57 -3.45
C PHE A 570 -22.97 -19.17 -3.57
N ASP A 571 -23.79 -18.15 -3.59
CA ASP A 571 -23.38 -16.75 -3.58
C ASP A 571 -22.28 -16.41 -4.62
N GLU A 572 -22.49 -16.84 -5.87
CA GLU A 572 -21.59 -16.62 -7.02
C GLU A 572 -20.24 -17.34 -6.95
N VAL A 573 -20.05 -18.23 -5.98
CA VAL A 573 -18.83 -19.04 -5.87
C VAL A 573 -19.13 -20.53 -5.90
N TYR A 574 -18.25 -21.29 -6.53
CA TYR A 574 -18.16 -22.74 -6.35
C TYR A 574 -17.42 -23.01 -5.04
N VAL A 575 -17.99 -23.87 -4.23
CA VAL A 575 -17.52 -24.17 -2.88
C VAL A 575 -17.00 -25.61 -2.83
N TYR A 576 -15.81 -25.77 -2.30
CA TYR A 576 -15.14 -27.05 -2.18
C TYR A 576 -14.62 -27.28 -0.77
N ARG A 577 -14.42 -28.54 -0.43
CA ARG A 577 -13.74 -28.99 0.79
C ARG A 577 -12.44 -29.68 0.44
N LEU A 578 -11.32 -29.19 0.95
CA LEU A 578 -10.01 -29.82 0.82
C LEU A 578 -9.66 -30.55 2.11
N SER A 579 -9.64 -31.89 2.05
CA SER A 579 -9.08 -32.74 3.10
C SER A 579 -7.55 -32.75 2.96
N VAL A 580 -6.83 -32.12 3.91
CA VAL A 580 -5.38 -31.98 3.84
C VAL A 580 -4.68 -33.36 3.79
N ALA A 581 -5.15 -34.32 4.60
CA ALA A 581 -4.55 -35.66 4.63
C ALA A 581 -4.72 -36.40 3.28
N THR A 582 -5.94 -36.33 2.70
CA THR A 582 -6.23 -36.92 1.39
C THR A 582 -5.39 -36.29 0.28
N TYR A 583 -5.26 -34.96 0.31
CA TYR A 583 -4.45 -34.20 -0.64
C TYR A 583 -2.98 -34.65 -0.61
N LEU A 584 -2.36 -34.70 0.55
CA LEU A 584 -0.96 -35.12 0.70
C LEU A 584 -0.74 -36.58 0.28
N GLN A 585 -1.70 -37.48 0.53
CA GLN A 585 -1.63 -38.86 0.06
C GLN A 585 -1.72 -38.96 -1.48
N GLN A 586 -2.61 -38.18 -2.10
CA GLN A 586 -2.71 -38.11 -3.55
C GLN A 586 -1.43 -37.55 -4.18
N GLN A 587 -0.90 -36.49 -3.59
CA GLN A 587 0.39 -35.91 -4.00
C GLN A 587 1.50 -36.96 -4.01
N GLN A 588 1.67 -37.72 -2.92
CA GLN A 588 2.70 -38.75 -2.82
C GLN A 588 2.56 -39.79 -3.95
N LYS A 589 1.33 -40.30 -4.17
CA LYS A 589 1.07 -41.27 -5.25
C LYS A 589 1.43 -40.73 -6.64
N LEU A 590 1.15 -39.44 -6.90
CA LEU A 590 1.48 -38.81 -8.17
C LEU A 590 2.99 -38.61 -8.33
N ILE A 591 3.68 -38.16 -7.30
CA ILE A 591 5.14 -38.05 -7.31
C ILE A 591 5.79 -39.41 -7.58
N ASP A 592 5.36 -40.48 -6.89
CA ASP A 592 5.84 -41.86 -7.13
C ASP A 592 5.60 -42.33 -8.55
N SER A 593 4.43 -41.98 -9.11
CA SER A 593 4.13 -42.29 -10.52
C SER A 593 5.06 -41.55 -11.47
N CYS A 594 5.26 -40.23 -11.25
CA CYS A 594 6.14 -39.43 -12.08
C CYS A 594 7.59 -39.91 -12.02
N ILE A 595 8.08 -40.29 -10.84
CA ILE A 595 9.42 -40.87 -10.70
C ILE A 595 9.57 -42.17 -11.52
N ARG A 596 8.56 -43.05 -11.47
CA ARG A 596 8.55 -44.32 -12.23
C ARG A 596 8.48 -44.12 -13.72
N THR A 597 7.77 -43.09 -14.18
CA THR A 597 7.55 -42.80 -15.61
C THR A 597 8.54 -41.78 -16.15
N SER A 598 9.47 -41.29 -15.33
CA SER A 598 10.46 -40.31 -15.75
C SER A 598 11.34 -40.86 -16.89
N ASN A 599 11.58 -40.04 -17.89
CA ASN A 599 12.46 -40.36 -19.02
C ASN A 599 13.53 -39.27 -19.12
N THR A 600 14.76 -39.67 -19.37
CA THR A 600 15.87 -38.73 -19.54
C THR A 600 16.07 -38.25 -21.01
N GLN A 601 15.33 -38.83 -21.95
CA GLN A 601 15.44 -38.54 -23.38
C GLN A 601 14.13 -38.03 -23.95
N ASN A 602 13.95 -36.72 -23.99
CA ASN A 602 12.87 -36.07 -24.73
C ASN A 602 13.47 -34.97 -25.62
N PRO A 603 13.24 -34.99 -26.94
CA PRO A 603 13.78 -34.00 -27.87
C PRO A 603 13.22 -32.58 -27.63
N PHE A 604 12.08 -32.48 -26.94
CA PHE A 604 11.38 -31.22 -26.63
C PHE A 604 11.69 -30.68 -25.23
N TYR A 605 12.77 -31.14 -24.61
CA TYR A 605 13.23 -30.71 -23.32
C TYR A 605 14.44 -29.80 -23.42
N TYR A 606 14.42 -28.63 -22.81
CA TYR A 606 15.53 -27.70 -22.76
C TYR A 606 15.90 -27.37 -21.32
N LEU A 607 17.16 -27.46 -20.96
CA LEU A 607 17.73 -27.08 -19.67
C LEU A 607 19.03 -26.28 -19.88
N ASN A 608 19.18 -25.15 -19.20
CA ASN A 608 20.40 -24.39 -19.07
C ASN A 608 20.76 -24.23 -17.60
N GLU A 609 21.85 -24.86 -17.17
CA GLU A 609 22.35 -24.80 -15.79
C GLU A 609 23.44 -23.73 -15.60
N PHE A 610 23.69 -22.91 -16.60
CA PHE A 610 24.65 -21.78 -16.58
C PHE A 610 26.05 -22.14 -16.05
N GLU A 611 26.54 -23.34 -16.29
CA GLU A 611 27.84 -23.87 -15.78
C GLU A 611 29.07 -23.06 -16.19
N GLN A 612 28.98 -22.21 -17.22
CA GLN A 612 30.05 -21.31 -17.65
C GLN A 612 30.01 -19.94 -16.97
N ALA A 613 29.01 -19.66 -16.11
CA ALA A 613 28.81 -18.39 -15.45
C ALA A 613 29.69 -18.25 -14.18
N SER A 614 29.59 -17.09 -13.51
CA SER A 614 30.53 -16.70 -12.44
C SER A 614 29.93 -16.72 -11.02
N ALA A 615 28.61 -16.73 -10.88
CA ALA A 615 27.96 -16.76 -9.56
C ALA A 615 27.82 -18.19 -9.01
N LYS A 616 27.58 -18.32 -7.72
CA LYS A 616 27.28 -19.61 -7.08
C LYS A 616 25.83 -19.97 -7.37
N GLY A 617 25.59 -21.18 -7.88
CA GLY A 617 24.28 -21.73 -8.21
C GLY A 617 23.71 -22.66 -7.15
N ILE A 618 22.58 -23.28 -7.48
CA ILE A 618 21.92 -24.33 -6.69
C ILE A 618 22.79 -25.57 -6.63
N ASN A 619 23.34 -25.94 -7.78
CA ASN A 619 24.26 -27.05 -7.92
C ASN A 619 25.38 -26.67 -8.90
N GLY A 620 26.43 -25.98 -8.43
CA GLY A 620 27.50 -25.51 -9.29
C GLY A 620 27.47 -23.99 -9.46
N LYS A 621 27.36 -23.51 -10.71
CA LYS A 621 27.42 -22.10 -11.06
C LYS A 621 26.04 -21.56 -11.46
N ALA A 622 25.91 -20.23 -11.42
CA ALA A 622 24.70 -19.48 -11.78
C ALA A 622 25.04 -18.27 -12.62
N PHE A 623 24.13 -17.84 -13.47
CA PHE A 623 24.23 -16.60 -14.23
C PHE A 623 24.04 -15.39 -13.31
N ALA A 624 24.98 -14.45 -13.29
CA ALA A 624 24.90 -13.19 -12.57
C ALA A 624 24.51 -12.06 -13.51
N TRP A 625 23.29 -11.56 -13.39
CA TRP A 625 22.83 -10.41 -14.15
C TRP A 625 23.16 -9.11 -13.43
N GLN A 626 23.81 -8.18 -14.13
CA GLN A 626 24.30 -6.90 -13.59
C GLN A 626 23.98 -5.69 -14.46
N ASP A 627 23.78 -5.87 -15.77
CA ASP A 627 23.40 -4.79 -16.68
C ASP A 627 21.88 -4.66 -16.77
N TYR A 628 21.33 -3.80 -15.94
CA TYR A 628 19.88 -3.61 -15.80
C TYR A 628 19.27 -2.68 -16.86
N THR A 629 20.07 -2.10 -17.73
CA THR A 629 19.63 -1.06 -18.68
C THR A 629 19.21 -1.61 -20.03
N LYS A 630 19.55 -2.86 -20.34
CA LYS A 630 19.33 -3.49 -21.64
C LYS A 630 18.72 -4.88 -21.51
N ASP A 631 18.01 -5.29 -22.56
CA ASP A 631 17.59 -6.68 -22.73
C ASP A 631 18.80 -7.60 -22.69
N THR A 632 18.69 -8.68 -21.95
CA THR A 632 19.72 -9.73 -21.92
C THR A 632 19.11 -11.05 -22.39
N VAL A 633 19.70 -11.65 -23.46
CA VAL A 633 19.25 -12.94 -23.97
C VAL A 633 19.86 -14.06 -23.13
N LEU A 634 19.01 -14.85 -22.46
CA LEU A 634 19.44 -16.04 -21.70
C LEU A 634 19.50 -17.29 -22.53
N ALA A 635 18.63 -17.44 -23.54
CA ALA A 635 18.57 -18.62 -24.39
C ALA A 635 17.96 -18.29 -25.75
N ARG A 636 18.46 -18.96 -26.80
CA ARG A 636 17.81 -19.04 -28.11
C ARG A 636 17.52 -20.52 -28.42
N ILE A 637 16.23 -20.82 -28.61
CA ILE A 637 15.73 -22.19 -28.70
C ILE A 637 15.02 -22.35 -30.04
N SER A 638 15.42 -23.34 -30.83
CA SER A 638 14.75 -23.68 -32.10
C SER A 638 13.39 -24.27 -31.80
N VAL A 639 12.36 -23.97 -32.62
CA VAL A 639 11.04 -24.57 -32.51
C VAL A 639 11.09 -26.10 -32.55
N LYS A 640 12.06 -26.69 -33.20
CA LYS A 640 12.29 -28.16 -33.25
C LYS A 640 12.60 -28.78 -31.88
N GLN A 641 12.97 -27.96 -30.90
CA GLN A 641 13.27 -28.37 -29.55
C GLN A 641 12.08 -28.10 -28.58
N LEU A 642 10.92 -27.69 -29.12
CA LEU A 642 9.72 -27.40 -28.37
C LEU A 642 8.56 -28.24 -28.85
N ASP A 643 7.74 -28.76 -27.95
CA ASP A 643 6.49 -29.41 -28.32
C ASP A 643 5.46 -28.37 -28.71
N THR A 644 5.04 -28.38 -29.96
CA THR A 644 4.04 -27.44 -30.48
C THR A 644 2.59 -27.90 -30.30
N THR A 645 2.38 -29.14 -29.79
CA THR A 645 1.06 -29.77 -29.67
C THR A 645 0.48 -29.66 -28.27
N VAL A 646 1.29 -29.42 -27.25
CA VAL A 646 0.88 -29.29 -25.87
C VAL A 646 1.40 -27.98 -25.25
N LEU A 647 0.89 -27.63 -24.09
CA LEU A 647 1.44 -26.55 -23.28
C LEU A 647 2.87 -26.89 -22.86
N ASN A 648 3.74 -25.88 -22.90
CA ASN A 648 5.07 -25.92 -22.34
C ASN A 648 5.11 -25.13 -21.06
N GLU A 649 5.87 -25.56 -20.07
CA GLU A 649 6.22 -24.85 -18.87
C GLU A 649 7.61 -24.25 -19.03
N PHE A 650 7.72 -22.94 -18.82
CA PHE A 650 8.98 -22.23 -18.56
C PHE A 650 9.17 -22.09 -17.06
N SER A 651 10.36 -22.35 -16.57
CA SER A 651 10.72 -22.09 -15.17
C SER A 651 12.19 -21.72 -15.04
N ILE A 652 12.48 -20.91 -13.99
CA ILE A 652 13.83 -20.45 -13.65
C ILE A 652 13.94 -20.23 -12.15
N TRP A 653 15.08 -20.57 -11.56
CA TRP A 653 15.41 -20.29 -10.18
C TRP A 653 16.15 -18.96 -10.03
N ILE A 654 15.78 -18.17 -9.01
CA ILE A 654 16.25 -16.81 -8.78
C ILE A 654 16.70 -16.70 -7.33
N ASP A 655 17.91 -16.17 -7.08
CA ASP A 655 18.43 -15.88 -5.75
C ASP A 655 17.74 -14.64 -5.17
N TYR A 656 17.11 -14.76 -3.98
CA TYR A 656 16.49 -13.66 -3.26
C TYR A 656 17.26 -13.16 -2.04
N THR A 657 18.44 -13.71 -1.77
CA THR A 657 19.28 -13.30 -0.65
C THR A 657 19.73 -11.84 -0.73
N LYS A 658 19.72 -11.28 -1.95
CA LYS A 658 19.89 -9.85 -2.20
C LYS A 658 18.52 -9.21 -2.37
N ASP A 659 18.03 -8.53 -1.33
CA ASP A 659 16.75 -7.81 -1.40
C ASP A 659 16.85 -6.60 -2.33
N ASN A 660 16.42 -6.76 -3.57
CA ASN A 660 16.40 -5.73 -4.60
C ASN A 660 15.18 -4.83 -4.49
N LEU A 661 15.26 -3.58 -4.97
CA LEU A 661 14.10 -2.68 -5.07
C LEU A 661 13.04 -3.24 -6.01
N LYS A 662 13.47 -3.78 -7.16
CA LYS A 662 12.63 -4.48 -8.12
C LYS A 662 13.32 -5.76 -8.58
N TYR A 663 12.53 -6.71 -9.04
CA TYR A 663 12.99 -7.91 -9.73
C TYR A 663 12.70 -7.79 -11.23
N PRO A 664 13.46 -8.47 -12.09
CA PRO A 664 13.28 -8.36 -13.51
C PRO A 664 11.98 -8.99 -13.99
N TYR A 665 11.57 -8.61 -15.20
CA TYR A 665 10.61 -9.37 -15.99
C TYR A 665 11.39 -10.23 -16.97
N TYR A 666 10.93 -11.46 -17.19
CA TYR A 666 11.39 -12.28 -18.31
C TYR A 666 10.37 -12.20 -19.43
N ALA A 667 10.85 -12.28 -20.66
CA ALA A 667 10.03 -12.34 -21.85
C ALA A 667 10.36 -13.58 -22.65
N ILE A 668 9.34 -14.34 -23.01
CA ILE A 668 9.41 -15.44 -23.99
C ILE A 668 8.95 -14.85 -25.31
N CYS A 669 9.90 -14.53 -26.20
CA CYS A 669 9.63 -13.87 -27.47
C CYS A 669 9.68 -14.88 -28.61
N PHE A 670 8.60 -15.02 -29.38
CA PHE A 670 8.46 -15.95 -30.49
C PHE A 670 8.77 -15.22 -31.80
N TYR A 671 9.60 -15.82 -32.64
CA TYR A 671 10.05 -15.27 -33.94
C TYR A 671 9.72 -16.23 -35.07
N ASN A 672 9.32 -15.68 -36.23
CA ASN A 672 9.15 -16.44 -37.44
C ASN A 672 10.49 -16.63 -38.20
N SER A 673 10.47 -17.29 -39.39
CA SER A 673 11.63 -17.51 -40.22
C SER A 673 12.23 -16.22 -40.81
N ASN A 674 11.50 -15.10 -40.79
CA ASN A 674 11.95 -13.79 -41.28
C ASN A 674 12.53 -12.90 -40.17
N ASP A 675 12.78 -13.46 -38.98
CA ASP A 675 13.25 -12.74 -37.78
C ASP A 675 12.23 -11.68 -37.25
N GLU A 676 10.94 -11.81 -37.57
CA GLU A 676 9.89 -10.96 -37.06
C GLU A 676 9.33 -11.54 -35.77
N GLN A 677 9.16 -10.70 -34.71
CA GLN A 677 8.53 -11.12 -33.47
C GLN A 677 7.02 -11.22 -33.67
N ILE A 678 6.47 -12.41 -33.48
CA ILE A 678 5.05 -12.71 -33.70
C ILE A 678 4.23 -12.69 -32.41
N GLN A 679 4.85 -13.01 -31.28
CA GLN A 679 4.20 -13.04 -29.98
C GLN A 679 5.24 -12.85 -28.87
N GLN A 680 4.76 -12.39 -27.69
CA GLN A 680 5.52 -12.33 -26.46
C GLN A 680 4.65 -12.81 -25.30
N VAL A 681 5.26 -13.56 -24.40
CA VAL A 681 4.67 -13.96 -23.11
C VAL A 681 5.57 -13.42 -22.00
N ASP A 682 5.03 -12.56 -21.15
CA ASP A 682 5.76 -11.95 -20.06
C ASP A 682 5.71 -12.83 -18.81
N VAL A 683 6.84 -12.93 -18.11
CA VAL A 683 6.96 -13.66 -16.85
C VAL A 683 7.43 -12.69 -15.78
N ASN A 684 6.54 -12.40 -14.82
CA ASN A 684 6.89 -11.57 -13.69
C ASN A 684 7.72 -12.38 -12.68
N ALA A 685 8.94 -11.96 -12.42
CA ALA A 685 9.83 -12.62 -11.45
C ALA A 685 9.31 -12.60 -10.01
N LYS A 686 8.30 -11.80 -9.68
CA LYS A 686 7.63 -11.84 -8.37
C LYS A 686 6.70 -13.04 -8.22
N THR A 687 6.32 -13.68 -9.34
CA THR A 687 5.42 -14.84 -9.35
C THR A 687 6.20 -16.09 -8.98
N ALA A 688 6.15 -16.47 -7.71
CA ALA A 688 6.83 -17.64 -7.19
C ALA A 688 5.87 -18.82 -7.01
N ASP A 689 6.36 -20.05 -7.26
CA ASP A 689 5.63 -21.29 -6.99
C ASP A 689 6.40 -22.26 -6.10
N ASP A 690 7.71 -22.11 -5.99
CA ASP A 690 8.55 -22.94 -5.14
C ASP A 690 9.71 -22.14 -4.56
N SER A 691 10.32 -22.66 -3.47
CA SER A 691 11.49 -22.04 -2.84
C SER A 691 12.37 -23.06 -2.14
N TRP A 692 13.67 -22.83 -2.21
CA TRP A 692 14.66 -23.69 -1.58
C TRP A 692 15.94 -22.89 -1.27
N ASN A 693 16.35 -22.91 0.00
CA ASN A 693 17.66 -22.44 0.48
C ASN A 693 18.16 -21.09 -0.09
N GLY A 694 17.32 -20.06 -0.05
CA GLY A 694 17.66 -18.72 -0.56
C GLY A 694 17.33 -18.51 -2.03
N TRP A 695 16.76 -19.50 -2.70
CA TRP A 695 16.29 -19.47 -4.07
C TRP A 695 14.78 -19.60 -4.14
N TYR A 696 14.15 -18.99 -5.12
CA TYR A 696 12.75 -19.23 -5.48
C TYR A 696 12.62 -19.49 -6.97
N ARG A 697 11.57 -20.22 -7.33
CA ARG A 697 11.27 -20.59 -8.70
C ARG A 697 10.16 -19.71 -9.25
N ALA A 698 10.41 -19.05 -10.38
CA ALA A 698 9.41 -18.38 -11.19
C ALA A 698 9.03 -19.24 -12.39
N LYS A 699 7.75 -19.25 -12.78
CA LYS A 699 7.28 -20.03 -13.93
C LYS A 699 6.14 -19.36 -14.67
N THR A 700 5.90 -19.83 -15.90
CA THR A 700 4.68 -19.60 -16.68
C THR A 700 4.41 -20.77 -17.61
N PHE A 701 3.18 -20.85 -18.14
CA PHE A 701 2.79 -21.80 -19.17
C PHE A 701 2.57 -21.06 -20.49
N PHE A 702 2.95 -21.68 -21.59
CA PHE A 702 2.76 -21.12 -22.93
C PHE A 702 2.53 -22.18 -23.99
N SER A 703 1.77 -21.81 -25.03
CA SER A 703 1.64 -22.57 -26.27
C SER A 703 2.58 -21.96 -27.32
N VAL A 704 3.15 -22.78 -28.18
CA VAL A 704 4.02 -22.32 -29.28
C VAL A 704 3.14 -21.92 -30.48
N PRO A 705 3.19 -20.67 -30.97
CA PRO A 705 2.47 -20.25 -32.16
C PRO A 705 2.91 -21.03 -33.41
N SER A 706 1.98 -21.33 -34.32
CA SER A 706 2.22 -22.19 -35.49
C SER A 706 3.29 -21.70 -36.47
N SER A 707 3.51 -20.37 -36.54
CA SER A 707 4.51 -19.73 -37.41
C SER A 707 5.88 -19.56 -36.77
N THR A 708 6.10 -20.08 -35.55
CA THR A 708 7.35 -19.93 -34.82
C THR A 708 8.52 -20.69 -35.51
N ALA A 709 9.64 -20.04 -35.71
CA ALA A 709 10.91 -20.65 -36.11
C ALA A 709 11.86 -20.86 -34.91
N TYR A 710 11.91 -19.90 -34.02
CA TYR A 710 12.68 -19.96 -32.78
C TYR A 710 12.11 -19.06 -31.68
N VAL A 711 12.56 -19.29 -30.48
CA VAL A 711 12.16 -18.54 -29.27
C VAL A 711 13.41 -17.92 -28.63
N LEU A 712 13.32 -16.66 -28.22
CA LEU A 712 14.28 -16.01 -27.34
C LEU A 712 13.73 -15.87 -25.93
N ILE A 713 14.49 -16.31 -24.96
CA ILE A 713 14.24 -16.03 -23.55
C ILE A 713 15.09 -14.82 -23.16
N LYS A 714 14.44 -13.73 -22.77
CA LYS A 714 15.10 -12.47 -22.43
C LYS A 714 14.81 -12.05 -20.99
N ILE A 715 15.77 -11.36 -20.37
CA ILE A 715 15.54 -10.53 -19.19
C ILE A 715 15.30 -9.10 -19.68
N MET A 716 14.21 -8.50 -19.24
CA MET A 716 13.85 -7.12 -19.57
C MET A 716 14.54 -6.13 -18.63
N PRO A 717 14.78 -4.87 -19.03
CA PRO A 717 15.35 -3.83 -18.17
C PRO A 717 14.57 -3.64 -16.87
N SER A 718 15.26 -3.33 -15.78
CA SER A 718 14.65 -3.16 -14.45
C SER A 718 15.46 -2.18 -13.59
N ASP A 719 14.83 -1.63 -12.56
CA ASP A 719 15.48 -0.77 -11.53
C ASP A 719 16.08 -1.64 -10.39
N CYS A 720 16.82 -2.69 -10.72
CA CYS A 720 17.56 -3.46 -9.74
C CYS A 720 18.73 -2.66 -9.16
N ASN A 721 19.09 -2.94 -7.91
CA ASN A 721 20.18 -2.25 -7.22
C ASN A 721 21.31 -3.19 -6.76
N ASN A 722 21.12 -4.51 -6.92
CA ASN A 722 22.13 -5.54 -6.67
C ASN A 722 22.10 -6.54 -7.82
N PHE A 723 23.21 -7.28 -8.04
CA PHE A 723 23.19 -8.37 -9.01
C PHE A 723 22.13 -9.43 -8.61
N ILE A 724 21.55 -10.06 -9.62
CA ILE A 724 20.61 -11.17 -9.45
C ILE A 724 21.25 -12.42 -10.03
N ALA A 725 21.39 -13.45 -9.20
CA ALA A 725 21.82 -14.76 -9.66
C ALA A 725 20.61 -15.58 -10.13
N MET A 726 20.77 -16.31 -11.23
CA MET A 726 19.75 -17.16 -11.84
C MET A 726 20.34 -18.51 -12.19
N ASP A 727 19.56 -19.56 -11.99
CA ASP A 727 19.98 -20.93 -12.24
C ASP A 727 18.84 -21.77 -12.81
N ARG A 728 19.18 -22.89 -13.46
CA ARG A 728 18.26 -23.92 -13.95
C ARG A 728 17.07 -23.34 -14.74
N LEU A 729 17.35 -22.66 -15.87
CA LEU A 729 16.32 -22.30 -16.83
C LEU A 729 15.86 -23.57 -17.55
N GLU A 730 14.61 -23.97 -17.30
CA GLU A 730 14.00 -25.17 -17.88
C GLU A 730 12.79 -24.81 -18.74
N ILE A 731 12.68 -25.47 -19.90
CA ILE A 731 11.45 -25.52 -20.70
C ILE A 731 11.13 -26.98 -20.98
N ARG A 732 9.90 -27.39 -20.63
CA ARG A 732 9.43 -28.75 -20.83
C ARG A 732 7.96 -28.81 -21.25
N PRO A 733 7.54 -29.81 -22.03
CA PRO A 733 6.13 -30.13 -22.19
C PRO A 733 5.50 -30.53 -20.85
N ILE A 734 4.28 -30.11 -20.57
CA ILE A 734 3.63 -30.40 -19.27
C ILE A 734 3.41 -31.90 -19.00
N ASN A 735 3.33 -32.72 -20.04
CA ASN A 735 3.13 -34.17 -19.97
C ASN A 735 4.47 -34.96 -19.88
N TYR A 736 5.61 -34.28 -19.81
CA TYR A 736 6.95 -34.90 -19.69
C TYR A 736 7.48 -34.75 -18.27
N ASN A 737 7.98 -35.87 -17.70
CA ASN A 737 8.57 -35.90 -16.37
C ASN A 737 10.05 -36.22 -16.44
N ARG A 738 10.85 -35.44 -15.73
CA ARG A 738 12.30 -35.62 -15.58
C ARG A 738 12.71 -35.59 -14.11
N VAL A 739 13.57 -36.54 -13.75
CA VAL A 739 14.18 -36.65 -12.43
C VAL A 739 15.69 -36.48 -12.54
N ASP A 740 16.25 -35.53 -11.82
CA ASP A 740 17.67 -35.31 -11.67
C ASP A 740 18.11 -35.51 -10.21
N SER A 741 19.34 -35.96 -9.98
CA SER A 741 19.91 -36.01 -8.62
C SER A 741 20.48 -34.64 -8.26
N LEU A 742 20.18 -34.12 -7.07
CA LEU A 742 20.78 -32.89 -6.58
C LEU A 742 21.93 -33.20 -5.57
N ASN A 743 21.60 -33.97 -4.52
CA ASN A 743 22.56 -34.39 -3.51
C ASN A 743 22.01 -35.59 -2.71
N ALA A 744 22.66 -35.96 -1.62
CA ALA A 744 22.23 -37.10 -0.76
C ALA A 744 20.85 -36.90 -0.12
N THR A 745 20.38 -35.65 0.04
CA THR A 745 19.14 -35.30 0.75
C THR A 745 18.01 -34.93 -0.19
N TYR A 746 18.32 -34.38 -1.38
CA TYR A 746 17.36 -33.81 -2.29
C TYR A 746 17.52 -34.32 -3.72
N PHE A 747 16.43 -34.38 -4.45
CA PHE A 747 16.38 -34.61 -5.89
C PHE A 747 15.53 -33.51 -6.57
N ILE A 748 15.63 -33.42 -7.88
CA ILE A 748 14.88 -32.47 -8.69
C ILE A 748 13.89 -33.26 -9.54
N LEU A 749 12.61 -32.90 -9.44
CA LEU A 749 11.54 -33.42 -10.29
C LEU A 749 10.88 -32.24 -11.02
N ASN A 750 11.00 -32.20 -12.37
CA ASN A 750 10.40 -31.14 -13.19
C ASN A 750 10.82 -29.72 -12.71
N ASN A 751 12.10 -29.55 -12.45
CA ASN A 751 12.70 -28.33 -11.90
C ASN A 751 12.18 -27.91 -10.50
N HIS A 752 11.53 -28.81 -9.77
CA HIS A 752 11.20 -28.64 -8.35
C HIS A 752 12.16 -29.44 -7.46
N ILE A 753 12.54 -28.87 -6.31
CA ILE A 753 13.49 -29.50 -5.40
C ILE A 753 12.71 -30.20 -4.29
N LEU A 754 12.79 -31.52 -4.23
CA LEU A 754 12.09 -32.38 -3.26
C LEU A 754 13.07 -33.14 -2.37
N SER A 755 12.66 -33.41 -1.11
CA SER A 755 13.40 -34.29 -0.22
C SER A 755 13.40 -35.72 -0.73
N ASN A 756 14.51 -36.45 -0.54
CA ASN A 756 14.59 -37.88 -0.84
C ASN A 756 13.61 -38.74 0.00
N ASP A 757 12.96 -38.17 1.01
CA ASP A 757 11.87 -38.84 1.75
C ASP A 757 10.67 -39.19 0.86
N TYR A 758 10.46 -38.43 -0.22
CA TYR A 758 9.46 -38.77 -1.24
C TYR A 758 9.82 -39.98 -2.10
N ARG A 759 11.05 -40.48 -2.05
CA ARG A 759 11.50 -41.69 -2.78
C ARG A 759 11.43 -42.98 -1.94
N ARG A 760 11.12 -42.87 -0.64
CA ARG A 760 10.95 -43.97 0.29
C ARG A 760 9.50 -44.43 0.36
#